data_03431d2aef064ce5d4ef2bf7a876b992
#
_entry.id   03431d2aef064ce5d4ef2bf7a876b992
#
_cell.length_a   1.000
_cell.length_b   1.000
_cell.length_c   1.000
_cell.angle_alpha   90.00
_cell.angle_beta   90.00
_cell.angle_gamma   90.00
#
_symmetry.space_group_name_H-M   'P 1'
#
loop_
_entity.id
_entity.type
_entity.pdbx_description
1 polymer ?
#
loop_
_entity_poly.entity_id
_entity_poly.type
_entity_poly.pdbx_seq_one_letter_code
_entity_poly.pdbx_strand_id
1 'polypeptide(L)'
;MRKIILSFAACLALAAYGQKPVQDTRAMDTFIDQLMGKMTLDEKIGQLNLSGGGVPGILSGSEGADETIRRGWLGATGGSELETFRKLQEIAVKESRLGIPLLFGLDVIHGYHTIFPIPLALSCSWDTTLIEQSARIAAIEASSNGVTWTYSPMVDIARDARWGRIAEGSGEDPWWGGKIAAAMVRGYQGDDLTKENTILSCLKHFALYGASEAGRDYNTVDMSRIKMFNEYFPPYKAAVEAGCATVMSSFNLVEAIPATGNRWLLTDLLRDQWGFDGFVVSDYNSIGEMTNHGLGDTQTVSALALHAGLDMDMMTNGYITTLKKSLEEGRVSQADIDQACRRVLEAKYKLGLFEDPYRYLDADRAKKNTFTDKHMNTARHIAGKSIVLLKNDKGLLPLRKTGTIAVVGPLADKKVELFGTWCGIDTAKSASVVQAVKEMVGNKARVIFAKGCNLTNEPMLAKASGLKVDPVENTRLVKEAVEQVKDADRIIAVMGEPNNWSGEACSRADISLPESQKELLRALLETGKPVVLVLANGRPLTLEWEDSQFSAIVEAWHGGSAAARGLVDVLFGDVNPSGKLTTTFPRSVGQIPLYYNAKKTGRPMNPDDHFTSKYLDITNDPLYPFGYGLSYTTFSYGDLQLDKTSVQGENGVLTASVQVTNTGKLEGEEVVQLYIGDPAASISRPMKELKNFQKISLKPGESRKVSFTITPEDLKFYNSALEYIWEPGLFNIYVGTNSRDVKSAQVTWNK
;
A
#
# COMPACT_ATOMS: atom_id res chain seq x y z
N MET A 1 2.29 -54.39 33.90
CA MET A 1 1.73 -53.85 32.64
C MET A 1 1.18 -52.45 32.94
N ARG A 2 1.99 -51.45 32.69
CA ARG A 2 1.68 -50.03 32.94
C ARG A 2 1.00 -49.44 31.71
N LYS A 3 -0.22 -48.90 31.85
CA LYS A 3 -0.92 -48.11 30.84
C LYS A 3 -0.36 -46.69 30.89
N ILE A 4 0.19 -46.27 29.78
CA ILE A 4 0.61 -44.88 29.55
C ILE A 4 -0.63 -44.11 29.03
N ILE A 5 -1.08 -43.12 29.77
CA ILE A 5 -2.09 -42.15 29.37
C ILE A 5 -1.33 -40.97 28.75
N LEU A 6 -1.46 -40.75 27.44
CA LEU A 6 -1.02 -39.54 26.79
C LEU A 6 -2.09 -38.46 26.96
N SER A 7 -1.78 -37.46 27.75
CA SER A 7 -2.58 -36.22 27.83
C SER A 7 -2.19 -35.29 26.67
N PHE A 8 -3.13 -35.02 25.79
CA PHE A 8 -3.03 -33.93 24.82
C PHE A 8 -3.28 -32.61 25.55
N ALA A 9 -2.25 -31.85 25.76
CA ALA A 9 -2.36 -30.44 26.16
C ALA A 9 -2.59 -29.59 24.88
N ALA A 10 -3.83 -29.14 24.70
CA ALA A 10 -4.17 -28.12 23.72
C ALA A 10 -3.67 -26.77 24.26
N CYS A 11 -2.62 -26.22 23.65
CA CYS A 11 -2.20 -24.86 23.89
C CYS A 11 -3.23 -23.92 23.27
N LEU A 12 -4.10 -23.34 24.06
CA LEU A 12 -4.86 -22.14 23.76
C LEU A 12 -3.86 -20.96 23.80
N ALA A 13 -3.42 -20.51 22.64
CA ALA A 13 -2.78 -19.20 22.51
C ALA A 13 -3.89 -18.13 22.55
N LEU A 14 -4.25 -17.68 23.72
CA LEU A 14 -4.90 -16.39 23.92
C LEU A 14 -3.90 -15.34 23.52
N ALA A 15 -4.15 -14.66 22.38
CA ALA A 15 -3.47 -13.43 22.04
C ALA A 15 -3.94 -12.34 23.03
N ALA A 16 -3.30 -12.30 24.20
CA ALA A 16 -3.35 -11.14 25.05
C ALA A 16 -2.65 -10.01 24.26
N TYR A 17 -3.39 -8.97 23.91
CA TYR A 17 -2.81 -7.67 23.56
C TYR A 17 -2.09 -7.18 24.82
N GLY A 18 -0.84 -7.60 24.96
CA GLY A 18 0.03 -7.13 26.02
C GLY A 18 0.32 -5.65 25.76
N GLN A 19 -0.01 -4.80 26.74
CA GLN A 19 0.63 -3.49 26.85
C GLN A 19 2.13 -3.70 26.67
N LYS A 20 2.75 -2.97 25.71
CA LYS A 20 4.21 -2.97 25.57
C LYS A 20 4.79 -2.74 26.96
N PRO A 21 5.82 -3.49 27.40
CA PRO A 21 6.49 -3.19 28.64
C PRO A 21 6.94 -1.72 28.54
N VAL A 22 6.65 -0.93 29.56
CA VAL A 22 7.11 0.45 29.64
C VAL A 22 8.63 0.41 29.55
N GLN A 23 9.15 0.79 28.41
CA GLN A 23 10.60 0.83 28.16
C GLN A 23 11.18 1.86 29.15
N ASP A 24 12.23 1.51 29.89
CA ASP A 24 12.87 2.45 30.81
C ASP A 24 13.58 3.54 29.98
N THR A 25 12.92 4.67 29.81
CA THR A 25 13.41 5.81 29.02
C THR A 25 14.38 6.70 29.78
N ARG A 26 14.63 6.49 31.07
CA ARG A 26 15.40 7.39 31.94
C ARG A 26 16.79 7.71 31.41
N ALA A 27 17.49 6.73 30.83
CA ALA A 27 18.80 6.96 30.24
C ALA A 27 18.73 7.87 28.99
N MET A 28 17.75 7.63 28.11
CA MET A 28 17.46 8.46 26.95
C MET A 28 17.08 9.88 27.37
N ASP A 29 16.12 10.02 28.27
CA ASP A 29 15.65 11.33 28.74
C ASP A 29 16.80 12.15 29.36
N THR A 30 17.61 11.53 30.22
CA THR A 30 18.78 12.17 30.82
C THR A 30 19.79 12.64 29.76
N PHE A 31 20.08 11.79 28.77
CA PHE A 31 21.00 12.14 27.69
C PHE A 31 20.48 13.30 26.85
N ILE A 32 19.21 13.24 26.44
CA ILE A 32 18.57 14.28 25.62
C ILE A 32 18.50 15.61 26.37
N ASP A 33 18.13 15.60 27.64
CA ASP A 33 18.11 16.83 28.48
C ASP A 33 19.49 17.48 28.53
N GLN A 34 20.55 16.69 28.76
CA GLN A 34 21.92 17.22 28.80
C GLN A 34 22.38 17.76 27.44
N LEU A 35 21.98 17.10 26.34
CA LEU A 35 22.29 17.56 24.99
C LEU A 35 21.56 18.85 24.66
N MET A 36 20.26 18.91 24.90
CA MET A 36 19.42 20.08 24.63
C MET A 36 19.82 21.29 25.48
N GLY A 37 20.32 21.07 26.72
CA GLY A 37 20.87 22.11 27.57
C GLY A 37 22.15 22.77 27.02
N LYS A 38 22.84 22.11 26.06
CA LYS A 38 24.04 22.65 25.38
C LYS A 38 23.71 23.30 24.04
N MET A 39 22.52 23.03 23.46
CA MET A 39 22.12 23.50 22.14
C MET A 39 21.74 24.98 22.17
N THR A 40 22.16 25.71 21.14
CA THR A 40 21.63 27.05 20.86
C THR A 40 20.23 26.93 20.25
N LEU A 41 19.49 28.04 20.20
CA LEU A 41 18.19 28.10 19.53
C LEU A 41 18.30 27.69 18.04
N ASP A 42 19.32 28.23 17.35
CA ASP A 42 19.54 27.94 15.93
C ASP A 42 19.84 26.45 15.68
N GLU A 43 20.55 25.76 16.56
CA GLU A 43 20.79 24.31 16.48
C GLU A 43 19.53 23.49 16.79
N LYS A 44 18.67 23.94 17.71
CA LYS A 44 17.38 23.29 17.98
C LYS A 44 16.46 23.39 16.76
N ILE A 45 16.32 24.59 16.19
CA ILE A 45 15.56 24.81 14.95
C ILE A 45 16.19 24.01 13.80
N GLY A 46 17.52 23.90 13.74
CA GLY A 46 18.24 23.11 12.76
C GLY A 46 17.80 21.65 12.72
N GLN A 47 17.57 21.02 13.88
CA GLN A 47 17.11 19.61 13.93
C GLN A 47 15.71 19.41 13.34
N LEU A 48 14.93 20.48 13.18
CA LEU A 48 13.57 20.44 12.64
C LEU A 48 13.52 20.53 11.10
N ASN A 49 14.66 20.42 10.40
CA ASN A 49 14.72 20.57 8.95
C ASN A 49 15.18 19.28 8.28
N LEU A 50 14.43 18.90 7.25
CA LEU A 50 14.75 17.86 6.28
C LEU A 50 14.94 18.50 4.91
N SER A 51 16.13 18.34 4.33
CA SER A 51 16.49 18.89 3.03
C SER A 51 17.01 17.78 2.10
N GLY A 52 16.76 17.91 0.81
CA GLY A 52 17.18 16.98 -0.24
C GLY A 52 18.57 17.28 -0.81
N GLY A 53 19.60 17.52 0.02
CA GLY A 53 20.97 17.68 -0.45
C GLY A 53 21.40 19.11 -0.78
N GLY A 54 20.61 20.09 -0.41
CA GLY A 54 20.93 21.53 -0.46
C GLY A 54 19.68 22.33 -0.09
N VAL A 55 19.86 23.46 0.57
CA VAL A 55 18.75 24.36 0.91
C VAL A 55 18.65 25.42 -0.21
N PRO A 56 17.72 25.26 -1.18
CA PRO A 56 17.56 26.25 -2.24
C PRO A 56 17.18 27.60 -1.64
N GLY A 57 17.93 28.66 -2.01
CA GLY A 57 17.62 30.02 -1.58
C GLY A 57 18.37 30.52 -0.35
N ILE A 58 18.91 29.65 0.53
CA ILE A 58 19.81 30.06 1.62
C ILE A 58 21.25 29.75 1.24
N LEU A 59 21.47 28.58 0.66
CA LEU A 59 22.78 28.12 0.22
C LEU A 59 22.60 27.33 -1.08
N SER A 60 23.10 27.82 -2.19
CA SER A 60 23.04 27.16 -3.50
C SER A 60 24.32 26.38 -3.78
N GLY A 61 24.19 25.09 -4.14
CA GLY A 61 25.31 24.22 -4.51
C GLY A 61 25.81 23.28 -3.42
N SER A 62 26.77 22.40 -3.74
CA SER A 62 27.33 21.41 -2.81
C SER A 62 28.03 22.01 -1.57
N GLU A 63 28.62 23.20 -1.74
CA GLU A 63 29.25 23.93 -0.62
C GLU A 63 28.20 24.40 0.41
N GLY A 64 26.99 24.72 -0.03
CA GLY A 64 25.92 25.16 0.85
C GLY A 64 25.38 24.09 1.77
N ALA A 65 25.27 22.84 1.33
CA ALA A 65 24.82 21.73 2.16
C ALA A 65 25.82 21.41 3.27
N ASP A 66 27.11 21.34 2.92
CA ASP A 66 28.18 21.06 3.89
C ASP A 66 28.23 22.12 5.00
N GLU A 67 28.08 23.43 4.67
CA GLU A 67 28.05 24.50 5.65
C GLU A 67 26.80 24.50 6.53
N THR A 68 25.63 24.17 5.97
CA THR A 68 24.40 24.00 6.75
C THR A 68 24.55 22.91 7.82
N ILE A 69 25.18 21.80 7.46
CA ILE A 69 25.46 20.70 8.39
C ILE A 69 26.49 21.11 9.46
N ARG A 70 27.57 21.82 9.07
CA ARG A 70 28.58 22.33 10.05
C ARG A 70 27.96 23.24 11.12
N ARG A 71 26.98 24.04 10.72
CA ARG A 71 26.23 24.90 11.66
C ARG A 71 25.24 24.16 12.53
N GLY A 72 25.00 22.88 12.30
CA GLY A 72 23.97 22.10 13.00
C GLY A 72 22.54 22.48 12.59
N TRP A 73 22.36 23.02 11.37
CA TRP A 73 21.07 23.51 10.85
C TRP A 73 20.29 22.46 10.06
N LEU A 74 20.67 21.19 10.16
CA LEU A 74 20.02 20.09 9.45
C LEU A 74 19.82 18.90 10.38
N GLY A 75 18.60 18.41 10.50
CA GLY A 75 18.24 17.22 11.26
C GLY A 75 18.25 15.93 10.43
N ALA A 76 17.85 16.04 9.18
CA ALA A 76 17.73 14.93 8.26
C ALA A 76 18.00 15.36 6.81
N THR A 77 18.41 14.39 5.95
CA THR A 77 18.55 14.60 4.51
C THR A 77 18.10 13.37 3.73
N GLY A 78 17.69 13.57 2.48
CA GLY A 78 17.40 12.49 1.54
C GLY A 78 18.63 12.07 0.74
N GLY A 79 18.55 10.90 0.11
CA GLY A 79 19.56 10.37 -0.79
C GLY A 79 19.58 8.85 -0.86
N SER A 80 20.47 8.29 -1.69
CA SER A 80 20.56 6.85 -1.91
C SER A 80 21.98 6.31 -2.04
N GLU A 81 23.02 7.16 -1.89
CA GLU A 81 24.39 6.76 -2.10
C GLU A 81 25.18 6.71 -0.79
N LEU A 82 25.69 5.53 -0.44
CA LEU A 82 26.40 5.25 0.79
C LEU A 82 27.59 6.19 1.05
N GLU A 83 28.41 6.46 0.04
CA GLU A 83 29.58 7.35 0.17
C GLU A 83 29.17 8.81 0.42
N THR A 84 28.09 9.26 -0.21
CA THR A 84 27.52 10.57 0.06
C THR A 84 27.03 10.66 1.50
N PHE A 85 26.31 9.64 1.99
CA PHE A 85 25.85 9.59 3.38
C PHE A 85 27.03 9.58 4.36
N ARG A 86 28.09 8.83 4.08
CA ARG A 86 29.31 8.81 4.89
C ARG A 86 29.93 10.20 5.01
N LYS A 87 30.12 10.90 3.87
CA LYS A 87 30.67 12.26 3.86
C LYS A 87 29.81 13.22 4.71
N LEU A 88 28.49 13.22 4.51
CA LEU A 88 27.57 14.12 5.22
C LEU A 88 27.55 13.81 6.72
N GLN A 89 27.57 12.54 7.11
CA GLN A 89 27.63 12.13 8.50
C GLN A 89 28.97 12.52 9.17
N GLU A 90 30.07 12.42 8.43
CA GLU A 90 31.38 12.86 8.92
C GLU A 90 31.41 14.37 9.20
N ILE A 91 30.83 15.19 8.33
CA ILE A 91 30.68 16.63 8.55
C ILE A 91 29.83 16.89 9.80
N ALA A 92 28.67 16.21 9.91
CA ALA A 92 27.77 16.38 11.05
C ALA A 92 28.44 16.03 12.38
N VAL A 93 29.17 14.92 12.44
CA VAL A 93 29.74 14.39 13.68
C VAL A 93 31.08 15.02 14.05
N LYS A 94 31.95 15.31 13.06
CA LYS A 94 33.34 15.76 13.31
C LYS A 94 33.51 17.27 13.17
N GLU A 95 32.69 17.95 12.37
CA GLU A 95 32.90 19.34 12.02
C GLU A 95 31.82 20.28 12.61
N SER A 96 30.66 19.74 13.06
CA SER A 96 29.68 20.54 13.80
C SER A 96 30.04 20.64 15.30
N ARG A 97 29.53 21.66 15.95
CA ARG A 97 29.88 21.97 17.35
C ARG A 97 29.48 20.88 18.37
N LEU A 98 28.34 20.21 18.13
CA LEU A 98 27.77 19.22 19.04
C LEU A 98 27.86 17.78 18.52
N GLY A 99 28.27 17.58 17.29
CA GLY A 99 28.40 16.25 16.71
C GLY A 99 27.10 15.46 16.61
N ILE A 100 25.97 16.14 16.41
CA ILE A 100 24.65 15.49 16.32
C ILE A 100 24.53 14.79 14.95
N PRO A 101 24.30 13.45 14.90
CA PRO A 101 24.21 12.71 13.65
C PRO A 101 22.93 13.07 12.85
N LEU A 102 22.99 12.89 11.53
CA LEU A 102 21.85 13.07 10.62
C LEU A 102 21.00 11.79 10.55
N LEU A 103 19.71 11.97 10.27
CA LEU A 103 18.85 10.92 9.71
C LEU A 103 18.96 10.94 8.17
N PHE A 104 18.93 9.76 7.55
CA PHE A 104 18.91 9.60 6.11
C PHE A 104 17.60 8.98 5.68
N GLY A 105 16.74 9.77 5.02
CA GLY A 105 15.39 9.40 4.60
C GLY A 105 15.30 9.04 3.12
N LEU A 106 14.43 8.06 2.79
CA LEU A 106 14.12 7.67 1.41
C LEU A 106 12.74 7.01 1.32
N ASP A 107 12.09 7.14 0.16
CA ASP A 107 10.91 6.37 -0.18
C ASP A 107 11.29 4.91 -0.50
N VAL A 108 11.15 4.02 0.50
CA VAL A 108 11.36 2.58 0.36
C VAL A 108 10.00 1.90 0.49
N ILE A 109 9.05 2.28 -0.38
CA ILE A 109 7.63 1.94 -0.24
C ILE A 109 7.38 0.45 -0.48
N HIS A 110 8.03 -0.14 -1.49
CA HIS A 110 7.89 -1.55 -1.79
C HIS A 110 9.22 -2.23 -2.19
N GLY A 111 10.32 -1.75 -1.63
CA GLY A 111 11.67 -2.30 -1.84
C GLY A 111 12.72 -1.23 -1.99
N TYR A 112 14.00 -1.63 -1.95
CA TYR A 112 15.14 -0.73 -2.12
C TYR A 112 15.86 -1.03 -3.46
N HIS A 113 16.66 -2.08 -3.57
CA HIS A 113 17.19 -2.62 -4.83
C HIS A 113 16.35 -3.81 -5.31
N THR A 114 16.01 -4.71 -4.39
CA THR A 114 14.99 -5.73 -4.66
C THR A 114 13.62 -5.07 -4.52
N ILE A 115 12.98 -4.80 -5.64
CA ILE A 115 11.65 -4.21 -5.68
C ILE A 115 10.60 -5.31 -5.67
N PHE A 116 9.70 -5.26 -4.71
CA PHE A 116 8.53 -6.12 -4.58
C PHE A 116 7.37 -5.58 -5.41
N PRO A 117 6.26 -6.34 -5.56
CA PRO A 117 5.04 -5.78 -6.14
C PRO A 117 4.62 -4.49 -5.44
N ILE A 118 3.97 -3.59 -6.18
CA ILE A 118 3.38 -2.38 -5.58
C ILE A 118 2.47 -2.74 -4.41
N PRO A 119 2.29 -1.88 -3.40
CA PRO A 119 1.49 -2.20 -2.21
C PRO A 119 0.07 -2.69 -2.52
N LEU A 120 -0.58 -2.15 -3.54
CA LEU A 120 -1.88 -2.64 -4.00
C LEU A 120 -1.82 -4.12 -4.44
N ALA A 121 -0.79 -4.52 -5.16
CA ALA A 121 -0.57 -5.91 -5.55
C ALA A 121 -0.21 -6.79 -4.34
N LEU A 122 0.68 -6.32 -3.46
CA LEU A 122 1.03 -7.02 -2.21
C LEU A 122 -0.22 -7.34 -1.38
N SER A 123 -1.15 -6.40 -1.28
CA SER A 123 -2.41 -6.58 -0.54
C SER A 123 -3.25 -7.73 -1.11
N CYS A 124 -3.21 -7.95 -2.44
CA CYS A 124 -3.92 -9.05 -3.11
C CYS A 124 -3.37 -10.44 -2.75
N SER A 125 -2.21 -10.54 -2.12
CA SER A 125 -1.68 -11.82 -1.61
C SER A 125 -2.49 -12.37 -0.44
N TRP A 126 -3.22 -11.53 0.30
CA TRP A 126 -3.92 -11.88 1.55
C TRP A 126 -3.02 -12.65 2.53
N ASP A 127 -1.77 -12.20 2.67
CA ASP A 127 -0.78 -12.83 3.53
C ASP A 127 0.11 -11.78 4.21
N THR A 128 -0.19 -11.48 5.46
CA THR A 128 0.56 -10.50 6.26
C THR A 128 2.01 -10.93 6.50
N THR A 129 2.30 -12.22 6.47
CA THR A 129 3.67 -12.73 6.65
C THR A 129 4.53 -12.39 5.44
N LEU A 130 4.01 -12.56 4.23
CA LEU A 130 4.71 -12.17 3.00
C LEU A 130 4.92 -10.66 2.91
N ILE A 131 3.91 -9.88 3.34
CA ILE A 131 3.97 -8.41 3.37
C ILE A 131 5.03 -7.94 4.38
N GLU A 132 5.03 -8.47 5.60
CA GLU A 132 6.05 -8.19 6.62
C GLU A 132 7.45 -8.57 6.13
N GLN A 133 7.58 -9.73 5.45
CA GLN A 133 8.83 -10.19 4.88
C GLN A 133 9.36 -9.25 3.78
N SER A 134 8.48 -8.71 2.92
CA SER A 134 8.87 -7.74 1.89
C SER A 134 9.44 -6.47 2.52
N ALA A 135 8.76 -5.91 3.53
CA ALA A 135 9.21 -4.74 4.28
C ALA A 135 10.52 -5.03 5.05
N ARG A 136 10.65 -6.25 5.61
CA ARG A 136 11.89 -6.67 6.31
C ARG A 136 13.09 -6.71 5.37
N ILE A 137 12.93 -7.28 4.16
CA ILE A 137 14.00 -7.31 3.15
C ILE A 137 14.33 -5.90 2.67
N ALA A 138 13.31 -5.08 2.43
CA ALA A 138 13.49 -3.67 2.07
C ALA A 138 14.31 -2.91 3.13
N ALA A 139 14.02 -3.11 4.42
CA ALA A 139 14.77 -2.51 5.52
C ALA A 139 16.21 -3.03 5.61
N ILE A 140 16.44 -4.32 5.41
CA ILE A 140 17.78 -4.91 5.40
C ILE A 140 18.62 -4.30 4.29
N GLU A 141 18.09 -4.17 3.08
CA GLU A 141 18.82 -3.58 1.96
C GLU A 141 19.05 -2.07 2.17
N ALA A 142 18.01 -1.33 2.53
CA ALA A 142 18.07 0.12 2.75
C ALA A 142 19.05 0.49 3.88
N SER A 143 18.94 -0.18 5.04
CA SER A 143 19.83 0.05 6.18
C SER A 143 21.28 -0.30 5.88
N SER A 144 21.53 -1.35 5.06
CA SER A 144 22.87 -1.71 4.63
C SER A 144 23.50 -0.65 3.70
N ASN A 145 22.67 0.18 3.09
CA ASN A 145 23.09 1.28 2.20
C ASN A 145 22.97 2.68 2.86
N GLY A 146 22.87 2.73 4.18
CA GLY A 146 22.94 3.98 4.92
C GLY A 146 21.58 4.64 5.20
N VAL A 147 20.46 4.14 4.66
CA VAL A 147 19.13 4.67 4.93
C VAL A 147 18.72 4.30 6.35
N THR A 148 18.31 5.30 7.14
CA THR A 148 17.89 5.13 8.54
C THR A 148 16.39 5.30 8.73
N TRP A 149 15.71 5.82 7.73
CA TRP A 149 14.32 6.22 7.79
C TRP A 149 13.62 6.04 6.44
N THR A 150 12.48 5.37 6.41
CA THR A 150 11.65 5.26 5.18
C THR A 150 10.35 6.03 5.31
N TYR A 151 9.86 6.61 4.19
CA TYR A 151 8.56 7.27 4.10
C TYR A 151 7.47 6.23 3.72
N SER A 152 7.35 5.20 4.54
CA SER A 152 6.44 4.05 4.38
C SER A 152 6.10 3.45 5.76
N PRO A 153 4.88 2.89 5.97
CA PRO A 153 3.87 2.53 4.98
C PRO A 153 2.96 3.69 4.57
N MET A 154 2.51 3.67 3.31
CA MET A 154 1.38 4.46 2.84
C MET A 154 0.10 3.68 3.10
N VAL A 155 -0.84 4.26 3.86
CA VAL A 155 -2.02 3.55 4.37
C VAL A 155 -3.34 4.22 4.03
N ASP A 156 -3.32 5.17 3.11
CA ASP A 156 -4.51 5.85 2.61
C ASP A 156 -5.51 4.87 2.02
N ILE A 157 -6.73 4.86 2.52
CA ILE A 157 -7.84 4.12 1.92
C ILE A 157 -8.24 4.82 0.63
N ALA A 158 -8.18 4.11 -0.50
CA ALA A 158 -8.52 4.62 -1.81
C ALA A 158 -9.75 3.91 -2.38
N ARG A 159 -10.79 4.70 -2.72
CA ARG A 159 -12.07 4.23 -3.29
C ARG A 159 -12.35 4.82 -4.66
N ASP A 160 -11.39 5.57 -5.19
CA ASP A 160 -11.43 6.16 -6.52
C ASP A 160 -10.19 5.71 -7.32
N ALA A 161 -10.39 4.79 -8.25
CA ALA A 161 -9.33 4.23 -9.09
C ALA A 161 -8.69 5.26 -10.03
N ARG A 162 -9.29 6.44 -10.19
CA ARG A 162 -8.69 7.54 -10.97
C ARG A 162 -7.49 8.15 -10.25
N TRP A 163 -7.42 8.05 -8.91
CA TRP A 163 -6.27 8.51 -8.14
C TRP A 163 -5.05 7.63 -8.36
N GLY A 164 -3.95 8.23 -8.83
CA GLY A 164 -2.74 7.46 -9.19
C GLY A 164 -2.07 6.77 -8.02
N ARG A 165 -2.13 7.39 -6.83
CA ARG A 165 -1.49 6.86 -5.61
C ARG A 165 -2.23 5.66 -4.99
N ILE A 166 -3.37 5.23 -5.55
CA ILE A 166 -3.99 3.94 -5.18
C ILE A 166 -2.98 2.79 -5.29
N ALA A 167 -1.99 2.88 -6.20
CA ALA A 167 -0.90 1.93 -6.37
C ALA A 167 -0.03 1.76 -5.11
N GLU A 168 0.07 2.82 -4.29
CA GLU A 168 0.94 2.87 -3.11
C GLU A 168 0.28 2.33 -1.83
N GLY A 169 -1.04 2.15 -1.83
CA GLY A 169 -1.85 1.72 -0.68
C GLY A 169 -2.34 0.28 -0.80
N SER A 170 -3.18 -0.14 0.14
CA SER A 170 -3.71 -1.49 0.26
C SER A 170 -5.15 -1.65 -0.24
N GLY A 171 -5.68 -0.68 -0.99
CA GLY A 171 -7.02 -0.71 -1.54
C GLY A 171 -8.07 -0.02 -0.69
N GLU A 172 -9.30 -0.58 -0.65
CA GLU A 172 -10.51 0.11 -0.16
C GLU A 172 -10.94 -0.27 1.25
N ASP A 173 -10.41 -1.36 1.82
CA ASP A 173 -10.88 -1.93 3.09
C ASP A 173 -10.07 -1.45 4.30
N PRO A 174 -10.73 -0.80 5.29
CA PRO A 174 -10.03 -0.26 6.47
C PRO A 174 -9.48 -1.33 7.41
N TRP A 175 -10.14 -2.47 7.56
CA TRP A 175 -9.67 -3.53 8.44
C TRP A 175 -8.43 -4.24 7.87
N TRP A 176 -8.48 -4.62 6.59
CA TRP A 176 -7.35 -5.24 5.90
C TRP A 176 -6.17 -4.28 5.76
N GLY A 177 -6.44 -3.01 5.41
CA GLY A 177 -5.45 -1.94 5.40
C GLY A 177 -4.72 -1.78 6.74
N GLY A 178 -5.45 -1.89 7.86
CA GLY A 178 -4.86 -1.87 9.19
C GLY A 178 -3.93 -3.06 9.48
N LYS A 179 -4.29 -4.27 9.03
CA LYS A 179 -3.42 -5.45 9.17
C LYS A 179 -2.14 -5.32 8.37
N ILE A 180 -2.23 -4.78 7.15
CA ILE A 180 -1.08 -4.52 6.28
C ILE A 180 -0.19 -3.43 6.88
N ALA A 181 -0.77 -2.32 7.33
CA ALA A 181 -0.03 -1.23 7.96
C ALA A 181 0.82 -1.72 9.14
N ALA A 182 0.22 -2.49 10.05
CA ALA A 182 0.93 -3.08 11.18
C ALA A 182 2.03 -4.06 10.75
N ALA A 183 1.80 -4.89 9.74
CA ALA A 183 2.81 -5.81 9.21
C ALA A 183 4.01 -5.08 8.60
N MET A 184 3.78 -4.01 7.83
CA MET A 184 4.85 -3.22 7.23
C MET A 184 5.67 -2.48 8.29
N VAL A 185 5.03 -1.88 9.32
CA VAL A 185 5.74 -1.24 10.45
C VAL A 185 6.67 -2.25 11.12
N ARG A 186 6.18 -3.46 11.46
CA ARG A 186 7.02 -4.51 12.05
C ARG A 186 8.14 -4.96 11.11
N GLY A 187 7.84 -5.06 9.82
CA GLY A 187 8.83 -5.39 8.80
C GLY A 187 9.98 -4.39 8.77
N TYR A 188 9.71 -3.10 8.72
CA TYR A 188 10.75 -2.05 8.70
C TYR A 188 11.51 -1.95 10.01
N GLN A 189 10.80 -1.91 11.14
CA GLN A 189 11.38 -1.60 12.45
C GLN A 189 11.92 -2.84 13.19
N GLY A 190 11.48 -4.04 12.80
CA GLY A 190 11.83 -5.26 13.52
C GLY A 190 11.37 -5.23 14.98
N ASP A 191 12.06 -6.00 15.82
CA ASP A 191 11.78 -6.08 17.26
C ASP A 191 12.52 -5.00 18.06
N ASP A 192 13.59 -4.43 17.49
CA ASP A 192 14.54 -3.58 18.20
C ASP A 192 15.22 -2.63 17.19
N LEU A 193 14.92 -1.34 17.30
CA LEU A 193 15.47 -0.29 16.43
C LEU A 193 16.99 -0.07 16.60
N THR A 194 17.58 -0.58 17.67
CA THR A 194 19.05 -0.50 17.85
C THR A 194 19.80 -1.49 16.97
N LYS A 195 19.10 -2.39 16.26
CA LYS A 195 19.73 -3.34 15.32
C LYS A 195 20.04 -2.66 13.99
N GLU A 196 21.21 -2.92 13.43
CA GLU A 196 21.72 -2.33 12.18
C GLU A 196 20.90 -2.63 10.93
N ASN A 197 20.00 -3.60 11.01
CA ASN A 197 19.16 -4.03 9.88
C ASN A 197 17.73 -3.49 9.96
N THR A 198 17.46 -2.50 10.81
CA THR A 198 16.16 -1.85 11.01
C THR A 198 16.23 -0.39 10.58
N ILE A 199 15.09 0.19 10.23
CA ILE A 199 14.94 1.61 9.90
C ILE A 199 13.65 2.15 10.53
N LEU A 200 13.58 3.46 10.78
CA LEU A 200 12.33 4.10 11.18
C LEU A 200 11.30 3.97 10.07
N SER A 201 10.08 3.57 10.39
CA SER A 201 8.93 3.67 9.51
C SER A 201 8.27 5.04 9.61
N CYS A 202 7.60 5.47 8.55
CA CYS A 202 6.83 6.71 8.49
C CYS A 202 5.45 6.44 7.92
N LEU A 203 4.46 6.48 8.78
CA LEU A 203 3.05 6.38 8.41
C LEU A 203 2.66 7.57 7.52
N LYS A 204 2.11 7.33 6.34
CA LYS A 204 1.68 8.39 5.43
C LYS A 204 0.40 8.06 4.66
N HIS A 205 -0.35 9.04 4.20
CA HIS A 205 -0.23 10.48 4.46
C HIS A 205 -1.33 10.86 5.47
N PHE A 206 -0.95 11.42 6.60
CA PHE A 206 -1.90 11.66 7.69
C PHE A 206 -2.57 13.05 7.55
N ALA A 207 -3.87 13.11 7.10
CA ALA A 207 -4.70 11.94 6.88
C ALA A 207 -5.70 12.17 5.72
N LEU A 208 -6.36 11.08 5.32
CA LEU A 208 -7.50 11.05 4.40
C LEU A 208 -7.16 11.29 2.92
N TYR A 209 -5.91 11.33 2.53
CA TYR A 209 -5.49 11.75 1.19
C TYR A 209 -6.05 10.86 0.06
N GLY A 210 -6.31 9.58 0.32
CA GLY A 210 -6.94 8.67 -0.63
C GLY A 210 -8.41 8.97 -0.95
N ALA A 211 -9.01 9.97 -0.29
CA ALA A 211 -10.37 10.44 -0.55
C ALA A 211 -10.42 11.75 -1.36
N SER A 212 -9.33 12.12 -2.04
CA SER A 212 -9.26 13.32 -2.88
C SER A 212 -10.43 13.38 -3.87
N GLU A 213 -11.12 14.52 -3.92
CA GLU A 213 -12.28 14.70 -4.79
C GLU A 213 -11.95 14.47 -6.26
N ALA A 214 -12.82 13.68 -6.91
CA ALA A 214 -12.69 13.24 -8.31
C ALA A 214 -11.41 12.45 -8.62
N GLY A 215 -10.77 11.85 -7.60
CA GLY A 215 -9.52 11.11 -7.76
C GLY A 215 -8.36 11.96 -8.25
N ARG A 216 -8.44 13.28 -8.13
CA ARG A 216 -7.34 14.19 -8.51
C ARG A 216 -6.36 14.32 -7.37
N ASP A 217 -5.11 14.05 -7.66
CA ASP A 217 -4.04 14.25 -6.69
C ASP A 217 -3.96 15.71 -6.23
N TYR A 218 -3.58 15.93 -4.97
CA TYR A 218 -3.51 17.25 -4.31
C TYR A 218 -4.86 17.97 -4.15
N ASN A 219 -6.00 17.33 -4.47
CA ASN A 219 -7.30 17.94 -4.34
C ASN A 219 -7.82 17.86 -2.90
N THR A 220 -8.88 18.62 -2.62
CA THR A 220 -9.52 18.69 -1.31
C THR A 220 -10.18 17.37 -0.92
N VAL A 221 -10.38 17.21 0.38
CA VAL A 221 -11.14 16.12 0.99
C VAL A 221 -12.22 16.72 1.89
N ASP A 222 -13.46 16.26 1.72
CA ASP A 222 -14.56 16.62 2.60
C ASP A 222 -15.34 15.37 3.01
N MET A 223 -15.43 15.14 4.32
CA MET A 223 -16.23 14.06 4.89
C MET A 223 -16.54 14.29 6.37
N SER A 224 -17.61 13.66 6.87
CA SER A 224 -17.95 13.71 8.28
C SER A 224 -16.94 12.95 9.16
N ARG A 225 -16.76 13.36 10.41
CA ARG A 225 -15.93 12.67 11.41
C ARG A 225 -16.36 11.20 11.58
N ILE A 226 -17.66 10.91 11.57
CA ILE A 226 -18.17 9.53 11.64
C ILE A 226 -17.56 8.68 10.51
N LYS A 227 -17.48 9.21 9.30
CA LYS A 227 -16.87 8.54 8.16
C LYS A 227 -15.35 8.40 8.33
N MET A 228 -14.67 9.45 8.83
CA MET A 228 -13.24 9.39 9.13
C MET A 228 -12.92 8.25 10.08
N PHE A 229 -13.60 8.19 11.25
CA PHE A 229 -13.32 7.23 12.30
C PHE A 229 -13.67 5.77 11.93
N ASN A 230 -14.77 5.55 11.20
CA ASN A 230 -15.19 4.20 10.84
C ASN A 230 -14.51 3.67 9.56
N GLU A 231 -14.11 4.55 8.62
CA GLU A 231 -13.81 4.12 7.26
C GLU A 231 -12.41 4.50 6.76
N TYR A 232 -11.76 5.53 7.35
CA TYR A 232 -10.46 6.01 6.86
C TYR A 232 -9.36 5.97 7.91
N PHE A 233 -9.65 6.24 9.18
CA PHE A 233 -8.65 6.25 10.24
C PHE A 233 -8.15 4.87 10.71
N PRO A 234 -8.88 3.75 10.57
CA PRO A 234 -8.41 2.47 11.13
C PRO A 234 -7.00 2.06 10.70
N PRO A 235 -6.55 2.18 9.44
CA PRO A 235 -5.17 1.82 9.07
C PRO A 235 -4.11 2.70 9.72
N TYR A 236 -4.37 4.00 9.85
CA TYR A 236 -3.46 4.92 10.53
C TYR A 236 -3.31 4.56 12.02
N LYS A 237 -4.45 4.33 12.69
CA LYS A 237 -4.47 3.91 14.10
C LYS A 237 -3.72 2.60 14.29
N ALA A 238 -3.94 1.61 13.43
CA ALA A 238 -3.24 0.32 13.47
C ALA A 238 -1.72 0.46 13.31
N ALA A 239 -1.24 1.38 12.47
CA ALA A 239 0.19 1.65 12.33
C ALA A 239 0.78 2.30 13.60
N VAL A 240 0.05 3.26 14.22
CA VAL A 240 0.44 3.87 15.50
C VAL A 240 0.50 2.80 16.60
N GLU A 241 -0.53 1.96 16.72
CA GLU A 241 -0.58 0.86 17.69
C GLU A 241 0.54 -0.18 17.45
N ALA A 242 0.96 -0.39 16.21
CA ALA A 242 2.12 -1.22 15.87
C ALA A 242 3.46 -0.56 16.26
N GLY A 243 3.45 0.71 16.68
CA GLY A 243 4.62 1.45 17.13
C GLY A 243 5.38 2.14 16.01
N CYS A 244 4.69 2.61 14.98
CA CYS A 244 5.30 3.43 13.93
C CYS A 244 6.08 4.61 14.54
N ALA A 245 7.33 4.80 14.09
CA ALA A 245 8.22 5.77 14.71
C ALA A 245 7.95 7.21 14.28
N THR A 246 7.41 7.42 13.09
CA THR A 246 7.18 8.76 12.54
C THR A 246 5.87 8.81 11.73
N VAL A 247 5.34 10.00 11.54
CA VAL A 247 4.13 10.26 10.76
C VAL A 247 4.40 11.40 9.78
N MET A 248 3.94 11.27 8.54
CA MET A 248 3.99 12.35 7.54
C MET A 248 2.59 12.93 7.35
N SER A 249 2.45 14.26 7.51
CA SER A 249 1.18 14.95 7.25
C SER A 249 0.84 14.95 5.77
N SER A 250 -0.46 14.98 5.43
CA SER A 250 -0.91 14.98 4.04
C SER A 250 -1.04 16.39 3.45
N PHE A 251 -1.17 16.47 2.11
CA PHE A 251 -1.33 17.74 1.37
C PHE A 251 -2.75 18.33 1.48
N ASN A 252 -3.75 17.48 1.64
CA ASN A 252 -5.17 17.86 1.54
C ASN A 252 -5.69 18.58 2.78
N LEU A 253 -6.85 19.16 2.63
CA LEU A 253 -7.65 19.72 3.74
C LEU A 253 -8.31 18.60 4.55
N VAL A 254 -8.42 18.82 5.85
CA VAL A 254 -9.27 18.03 6.77
C VAL A 254 -10.15 19.03 7.51
N GLU A 255 -11.47 18.97 7.30
CA GLU A 255 -12.44 19.95 7.84
C GLU A 255 -12.06 21.39 7.46
N ALA A 256 -11.72 21.63 6.20
CA ALA A 256 -11.31 22.92 5.63
C ALA A 256 -9.97 23.47 6.17
N ILE A 257 -9.21 22.72 6.94
CA ILE A 257 -7.88 23.09 7.45
C ILE A 257 -6.83 22.17 6.79
N PRO A 258 -5.73 22.70 6.20
CA PRO A 258 -4.65 21.87 5.73
C PRO A 258 -4.17 20.91 6.81
N ALA A 259 -4.03 19.62 6.48
CA ALA A 259 -3.63 18.61 7.45
C ALA A 259 -2.34 18.97 8.19
N THR A 260 -1.37 19.57 7.47
CA THR A 260 -0.09 20.05 7.99
C THR A 260 -0.22 21.13 9.09
N GLY A 261 -1.30 21.92 9.06
CA GLY A 261 -1.58 22.96 10.07
C GLY A 261 -2.77 22.64 10.98
N ASN A 262 -3.26 21.41 10.98
CA ASN A 262 -4.47 21.01 11.70
C ASN A 262 -4.13 20.47 13.10
N ARG A 263 -4.26 21.31 14.13
CA ARG A 263 -3.97 20.93 15.52
C ARG A 263 -4.84 19.77 16.01
N TRP A 264 -6.15 19.79 15.68
CA TRP A 264 -7.02 18.68 16.06
C TRP A 264 -6.52 17.34 15.52
N LEU A 265 -6.03 17.33 14.28
CA LEU A 265 -5.52 16.12 13.65
C LEU A 265 -4.18 15.66 14.25
N LEU A 266 -3.18 16.57 14.31
CA LEU A 266 -1.79 16.23 14.63
C LEU A 266 -1.53 16.16 16.15
N THR A 267 -2.29 16.86 16.98
CA THR A 267 -2.13 16.86 18.44
C THR A 267 -3.29 16.13 19.12
N ASP A 268 -4.51 16.67 19.03
CA ASP A 268 -5.61 16.19 19.85
C ASP A 268 -6.00 14.74 19.53
N LEU A 269 -5.99 14.36 18.24
CA LEU A 269 -6.28 13.00 17.80
C LEU A 269 -5.03 12.09 17.84
N LEU A 270 -3.97 12.48 17.12
CA LEU A 270 -2.82 11.60 16.91
C LEU A 270 -2.05 11.36 18.23
N ARG A 271 -1.79 12.43 19.00
CA ARG A 271 -0.98 12.35 20.22
C ARG A 271 -1.82 12.07 21.46
N ASP A 272 -2.84 12.91 21.72
CA ASP A 272 -3.57 12.84 22.99
C ASP A 272 -4.52 11.65 23.04
N GLN A 273 -5.20 11.31 21.92
CA GLN A 273 -6.14 10.20 21.90
C GLN A 273 -5.50 8.86 21.49
N TRP A 274 -4.58 8.85 20.51
CA TRP A 274 -3.95 7.61 20.03
C TRP A 274 -2.61 7.32 20.70
N GLY A 275 -2.03 8.27 21.45
CA GLY A 275 -0.79 8.08 22.20
C GLY A 275 0.46 8.00 21.33
N PHE A 276 0.48 8.66 20.17
CA PHE A 276 1.67 8.71 19.33
C PHE A 276 2.78 9.54 19.99
N ASP A 277 3.94 8.94 20.20
CA ASP A 277 5.09 9.54 20.88
C ASP A 277 6.26 9.91 19.96
N GLY A 278 6.21 9.54 18.67
CA GLY A 278 7.24 9.89 17.69
C GLY A 278 7.15 11.32 17.16
N PHE A 279 7.92 11.62 16.12
CA PHE A 279 7.86 12.94 15.47
C PHE A 279 6.98 12.93 14.20
N VAL A 280 6.38 14.09 13.91
CA VAL A 280 5.60 14.35 12.70
C VAL A 280 6.43 15.18 11.74
N VAL A 281 6.57 14.72 10.50
CA VAL A 281 7.20 15.45 9.39
C VAL A 281 6.13 15.95 8.43
N SER A 282 6.36 17.10 7.80
CA SER A 282 5.51 17.55 6.68
C SER A 282 5.74 16.67 5.45
N ASP A 283 4.76 16.57 4.56
CA ASP A 283 5.03 16.16 3.19
C ASP A 283 5.86 17.23 2.46
N TYR A 284 6.37 16.92 1.27
CA TYR A 284 7.26 17.76 0.48
C TYR A 284 6.66 19.15 0.28
N ASN A 285 7.28 20.17 0.88
CA ASN A 285 6.84 21.57 0.85
C ASN A 285 5.41 21.83 1.37
N SER A 286 4.76 20.90 2.06
CA SER A 286 3.34 21.07 2.44
C SER A 286 3.10 22.20 3.45
N ILE A 287 4.12 22.64 4.21
CA ILE A 287 4.04 23.89 4.99
C ILE A 287 3.91 25.09 4.06
N GLY A 288 4.78 25.18 3.04
CA GLY A 288 4.77 26.29 2.07
C GLY A 288 3.45 26.34 1.29
N GLU A 289 2.87 25.20 0.96
CA GLU A 289 1.60 25.10 0.25
C GLU A 289 0.41 25.69 1.00
N MET A 290 0.48 25.78 2.34
CA MET A 290 -0.56 26.45 3.12
C MET A 290 -0.70 27.94 2.76
N THR A 291 0.31 28.56 2.16
CA THR A 291 0.20 29.92 1.62
C THR A 291 -0.78 29.99 0.45
N ASN A 292 -0.80 28.95 -0.40
CA ASN A 292 -1.74 28.83 -1.52
C ASN A 292 -3.18 28.56 -1.03
N HIS A 293 -3.35 27.99 0.15
CA HIS A 293 -4.63 27.85 0.82
C HIS A 293 -5.12 29.16 1.47
N GLY A 294 -4.32 30.22 1.40
CA GLY A 294 -4.70 31.55 1.91
C GLY A 294 -4.52 31.74 3.42
N LEU A 295 -3.69 30.93 4.08
CA LEU A 295 -3.49 30.98 5.53
C LEU A 295 -2.44 32.01 5.98
N GLY A 296 -1.77 32.68 5.06
CA GLY A 296 -0.80 33.74 5.34
C GLY A 296 0.54 33.55 4.61
N ASP A 297 1.54 34.28 5.05
CA ASP A 297 2.91 34.18 4.55
C ASP A 297 3.66 32.97 5.15
N THR A 298 4.87 32.70 4.67
CA THR A 298 5.70 31.58 5.12
C THR A 298 5.92 31.59 6.64
N GLN A 299 6.09 32.77 7.25
CA GLN A 299 6.27 32.89 8.70
C GLN A 299 5.01 32.47 9.45
N THR A 300 3.84 32.90 8.98
CA THR A 300 2.54 32.56 9.58
C THR A 300 2.25 31.08 9.47
N VAL A 301 2.41 30.49 8.28
CA VAL A 301 2.10 29.05 8.09
C VAL A 301 3.11 28.15 8.81
N SER A 302 4.38 28.55 8.94
CA SER A 302 5.37 27.81 9.73
C SER A 302 4.99 27.81 11.22
N ALA A 303 4.55 28.95 11.76
CA ALA A 303 4.07 29.02 13.14
C ALA A 303 2.81 28.16 13.36
N LEU A 304 1.86 28.18 12.42
CA LEU A 304 0.67 27.33 12.47
C LEU A 304 1.02 25.85 12.46
N ALA A 305 1.94 25.40 11.60
CA ALA A 305 2.39 24.03 11.53
C ALA A 305 3.04 23.55 12.85
N LEU A 306 3.94 24.36 13.43
CA LEU A 306 4.56 24.03 14.72
C LEU A 306 3.52 23.94 15.85
N HIS A 307 2.57 24.86 15.93
CA HIS A 307 1.48 24.84 16.91
C HIS A 307 0.51 23.66 16.71
N ALA A 308 0.35 23.19 15.46
CA ALA A 308 -0.44 22.02 15.18
C ALA A 308 0.21 20.72 15.70
N GLY A 309 1.52 20.74 16.00
CA GLY A 309 2.29 19.58 16.47
C GLY A 309 3.15 18.94 15.39
N LEU A 310 3.43 19.65 14.29
CA LEU A 310 4.38 19.25 13.26
C LEU A 310 5.79 19.54 13.74
N ASP A 311 6.64 18.51 13.77
CA ASP A 311 7.97 18.59 14.36
C ASP A 311 9.07 18.88 13.33
N MET A 312 8.92 18.43 12.06
CA MET A 312 9.96 18.55 11.04
C MET A 312 9.41 19.09 9.72
N ASP A 313 10.08 20.09 9.19
CA ASP A 313 9.81 20.73 7.90
C ASP A 313 10.56 20.00 6.77
N MET A 314 9.82 19.38 5.86
CA MET A 314 10.39 18.80 4.65
C MET A 314 10.36 19.82 3.51
N MET A 315 11.53 20.37 3.16
CA MET A 315 11.82 21.15 1.95
C MET A 315 11.24 22.58 1.86
N THR A 316 10.35 23.01 2.75
CA THR A 316 9.85 24.41 2.75
C THR A 316 10.93 25.41 3.15
N ASN A 317 11.82 25.00 4.04
CA ASN A 317 12.78 25.89 4.76
C ASN A 317 12.07 26.98 5.60
N GLY A 318 10.80 26.81 5.88
CA GLY A 318 10.00 27.74 6.65
C GLY A 318 10.47 27.82 8.10
N TYR A 319 10.76 26.67 8.72
CA TYR A 319 11.23 26.62 10.10
C TYR A 319 12.58 27.31 10.26
N ILE A 320 13.57 26.97 9.44
CA ILE A 320 14.92 27.55 9.59
C ILE A 320 14.96 29.03 9.28
N THR A 321 14.08 29.55 8.42
CA THR A 321 14.08 30.95 8.02
C THR A 321 13.21 31.84 8.90
N THR A 322 12.20 31.28 9.59
CA THR A 322 11.17 32.12 10.24
C THR A 322 10.97 31.88 11.73
N LEU A 323 11.26 30.67 12.29
CA LEU A 323 10.91 30.36 13.67
C LEU A 323 11.63 31.25 14.71
N LYS A 324 12.87 31.64 14.48
CA LYS A 324 13.58 32.56 15.37
C LYS A 324 12.87 33.90 15.52
N LYS A 325 12.48 34.49 14.38
CA LYS A 325 11.70 35.72 14.34
C LYS A 325 10.30 35.49 14.95
N SER A 326 9.66 34.36 14.69
CA SER A 326 8.36 34.03 15.25
C SER A 326 8.41 33.92 16.79
N LEU A 327 9.49 33.39 17.35
CA LEU A 327 9.72 33.35 18.79
C LEU A 327 9.93 34.77 19.38
N GLU A 328 10.74 35.61 18.72
CA GLU A 328 10.96 37.00 19.11
C GLU A 328 9.65 37.82 19.10
N GLU A 329 8.76 37.54 18.16
CA GLU A 329 7.45 38.19 18.05
C GLU A 329 6.35 37.53 18.90
N GLY A 330 6.68 36.45 19.64
CA GLY A 330 5.72 35.73 20.48
C GLY A 330 4.68 34.93 19.71
N ARG A 331 4.93 34.61 18.42
CA ARG A 331 4.05 33.77 17.59
C ARG A 331 4.21 32.29 17.88
N VAL A 332 5.34 31.86 18.39
CA VAL A 332 5.61 30.50 18.86
C VAL A 332 6.33 30.59 20.21
N SER A 333 6.29 29.54 21.02
CA SER A 333 7.00 29.47 22.29
C SER A 333 8.31 28.69 22.18
N GLN A 334 9.25 28.95 23.11
CA GLN A 334 10.46 28.14 23.24
C GLN A 334 10.11 26.65 23.51
N ALA A 335 9.03 26.39 24.25
CA ALA A 335 8.58 25.05 24.59
C ALA A 335 8.13 24.27 23.34
N ASP A 336 7.49 24.92 22.36
CA ASP A 336 7.07 24.28 21.11
C ASP A 336 8.30 23.81 20.31
N ILE A 337 9.32 24.68 20.19
CA ILE A 337 10.58 24.36 19.50
C ILE A 337 11.33 23.24 20.23
N ASP A 338 11.43 23.34 21.56
CA ASP A 338 12.12 22.35 22.39
C ASP A 338 11.45 20.97 22.29
N GLN A 339 10.13 20.92 22.32
CA GLN A 339 9.39 19.67 22.20
C GLN A 339 9.57 19.00 20.83
N ALA A 340 9.51 19.78 19.76
CA ALA A 340 9.75 19.26 18.40
C ALA A 340 11.19 18.74 18.26
N CYS A 341 12.18 19.49 18.74
CA CYS A 341 13.59 19.10 18.75
C CYS A 341 13.81 17.79 19.54
N ARG A 342 13.24 17.70 20.74
CA ARG A 342 13.32 16.50 21.59
C ARG A 342 12.88 15.25 20.83
N ARG A 343 11.72 15.25 20.17
CA ARG A 343 11.19 14.10 19.44
C ARG A 343 12.11 13.62 18.32
N VAL A 344 12.73 14.55 17.60
CA VAL A 344 13.71 14.21 16.56
C VAL A 344 14.98 13.59 17.18
N LEU A 345 15.47 14.13 18.29
CA LEU A 345 16.65 13.60 18.99
C LEU A 345 16.38 12.21 19.59
N GLU A 346 15.18 11.98 20.13
CA GLU A 346 14.75 10.67 20.65
C GLU A 346 14.73 9.61 19.54
N ALA A 347 14.27 9.94 18.33
CA ALA A 347 14.32 9.03 17.18
C ALA A 347 15.76 8.65 16.82
N LYS A 348 16.70 9.61 16.83
CA LYS A 348 18.13 9.36 16.63
C LYS A 348 18.72 8.48 17.73
N TYR A 349 18.30 8.69 18.96
CA TYR A 349 18.74 7.88 20.10
C TYR A 349 18.23 6.43 19.98
N LYS A 350 16.95 6.24 19.68
CA LYS A 350 16.33 4.93 19.49
C LYS A 350 17.01 4.10 18.38
N LEU A 351 17.59 4.76 17.37
CA LEU A 351 18.41 4.11 16.32
C LEU A 351 19.86 3.80 16.76
N GLY A 352 20.29 4.22 17.96
CA GLY A 352 21.66 4.07 18.44
C GLY A 352 22.69 4.97 17.75
N LEU A 353 22.25 6.03 17.05
CA LEU A 353 23.16 6.92 16.29
C LEU A 353 24.08 7.75 17.18
N PHE A 354 23.73 8.01 18.42
CA PHE A 354 24.59 8.70 19.37
C PHE A 354 25.70 7.79 19.94
N GLU A 355 25.48 6.47 19.94
CA GLU A 355 26.48 5.49 20.34
C GLU A 355 27.44 5.22 19.18
N ASP A 356 26.92 4.97 17.98
CA ASP A 356 27.70 4.78 16.75
C ASP A 356 26.98 5.45 15.56
N PRO A 357 27.38 6.69 15.18
CA PRO A 357 26.78 7.44 14.07
C PRO A 357 27.05 6.81 12.69
N TYR A 358 28.01 5.88 12.58
CA TYR A 358 28.39 5.25 11.33
C TYR A 358 27.85 3.82 11.16
N ARG A 359 27.07 3.32 12.11
CA ARG A 359 26.58 1.94 12.16
C ARG A 359 25.82 1.48 10.89
N TYR A 360 25.22 2.39 10.13
CA TYR A 360 24.53 2.11 8.88
C TYR A 360 25.43 2.26 7.64
N LEU A 361 26.68 2.68 7.80
CA LEU A 361 27.60 3.07 6.72
C LEU A 361 28.71 2.05 6.53
N ASP A 362 28.35 0.78 6.24
CA ASP A 362 29.25 -0.35 6.04
C ASP A 362 29.16 -0.89 4.61
N ALA A 363 30.20 -0.65 3.79
CA ALA A 363 30.23 -1.05 2.39
C ALA A 363 30.24 -2.58 2.19
N ASP A 364 30.85 -3.34 3.11
CA ASP A 364 30.87 -4.81 3.02
C ASP A 364 29.48 -5.38 3.33
N ARG A 365 28.78 -4.80 4.31
CA ARG A 365 27.40 -5.13 4.61
C ARG A 365 26.46 -4.78 3.45
N ALA A 366 26.64 -3.61 2.82
CA ALA A 366 25.88 -3.21 1.64
C ALA A 366 26.04 -4.24 0.51
N LYS A 367 27.28 -4.60 0.17
CA LYS A 367 27.59 -5.61 -0.86
C LYS A 367 27.00 -6.98 -0.55
N LYS A 368 27.00 -7.40 0.71
CA LYS A 368 26.51 -8.71 1.16
C LYS A 368 24.99 -8.82 1.15
N ASN A 369 24.31 -7.75 1.50
CA ASN A 369 22.87 -7.78 1.79
C ASN A 369 22.00 -7.21 0.67
N THR A 370 22.56 -6.49 -0.31
CA THR A 370 21.77 -5.80 -1.34
C THR A 370 21.59 -6.70 -2.56
N PHE A 371 20.36 -6.75 -3.07
CA PHE A 371 19.97 -7.40 -4.33
C PHE A 371 20.45 -8.85 -4.45
N THR A 372 20.33 -9.61 -3.36
CA THR A 372 20.80 -11.02 -3.31
C THR A 372 19.84 -11.93 -4.10
N ASP A 373 20.34 -13.12 -4.50
CA ASP A 373 19.48 -14.11 -5.18
C ASP A 373 18.37 -14.62 -4.26
N LYS A 374 18.63 -14.69 -2.94
CA LYS A 374 17.60 -15.01 -1.94
C LYS A 374 16.48 -13.98 -1.95
N HIS A 375 16.80 -12.69 -1.97
CA HIS A 375 15.81 -11.61 -2.03
C HIS A 375 15.03 -11.66 -3.34
N MET A 376 15.70 -11.87 -4.47
CA MET A 376 15.05 -12.02 -5.78
C MET A 376 14.12 -13.23 -5.85
N ASN A 377 14.50 -14.37 -5.25
CA ASN A 377 13.63 -15.54 -5.18
C ASN A 377 12.40 -15.28 -4.30
N THR A 378 12.57 -14.55 -3.19
CA THR A 378 11.44 -14.11 -2.36
C THR A 378 10.52 -13.15 -3.13
N ALA A 379 11.08 -12.18 -3.86
CA ALA A 379 10.31 -11.26 -4.70
C ALA A 379 9.52 -12.01 -5.79
N ARG A 380 10.12 -13.03 -6.44
CA ARG A 380 9.44 -13.89 -7.41
C ARG A 380 8.25 -14.64 -6.79
N HIS A 381 8.46 -15.22 -5.62
CA HIS A 381 7.40 -15.91 -4.89
C HIS A 381 6.24 -14.97 -4.53
N ILE A 382 6.55 -13.81 -3.96
CA ILE A 382 5.55 -12.79 -3.59
C ILE A 382 4.82 -12.27 -4.84
N ALA A 383 5.53 -12.01 -5.94
CA ALA A 383 4.92 -11.57 -7.19
C ALA A 383 3.89 -12.61 -7.70
N GLY A 384 4.24 -13.90 -7.70
CA GLY A 384 3.30 -14.96 -8.09
C GLY A 384 2.07 -15.06 -7.18
N LYS A 385 2.23 -14.82 -5.86
CA LYS A 385 1.13 -14.83 -4.88
C LYS A 385 0.24 -13.58 -4.94
N SER A 386 0.72 -12.50 -5.53
CA SER A 386 -0.01 -11.23 -5.66
C SER A 386 -0.86 -11.14 -6.93
N ILE A 387 -0.60 -12.00 -7.91
CA ILE A 387 -1.33 -12.04 -9.19
C ILE A 387 -2.76 -12.52 -8.96
N VAL A 388 -3.72 -11.84 -9.63
CA VAL A 388 -5.14 -12.19 -9.56
C VAL A 388 -5.61 -12.72 -10.90
N LEU A 389 -6.12 -13.95 -10.92
CA LEU A 389 -6.78 -14.53 -12.08
C LEU A 389 -8.22 -14.02 -12.14
N LEU A 390 -8.50 -13.09 -13.06
CA LEU A 390 -9.82 -12.47 -13.20
C LEU A 390 -10.79 -13.34 -14.00
N LYS A 391 -10.28 -14.03 -15.03
CA LYS A 391 -11.10 -14.90 -15.89
C LYS A 391 -10.30 -16.09 -16.43
N ASN A 392 -10.93 -17.26 -16.53
CA ASN A 392 -10.33 -18.47 -17.14
C ASN A 392 -11.40 -19.43 -17.67
N ASP A 393 -12.11 -19.00 -18.69
CA ASP A 393 -13.15 -19.79 -19.33
C ASP A 393 -12.54 -20.96 -20.09
N LYS A 394 -13.21 -22.10 -20.03
CA LYS A 394 -12.80 -23.34 -20.72
C LYS A 394 -11.42 -23.87 -20.34
N GLY A 395 -10.82 -23.36 -19.23
CA GLY A 395 -9.51 -23.78 -18.74
C GLY A 395 -8.37 -23.50 -19.74
N LEU A 396 -8.36 -22.30 -20.35
CA LEU A 396 -7.26 -21.85 -21.21
C LEU A 396 -5.93 -21.79 -20.47
N LEU A 397 -5.95 -21.38 -19.23
CA LEU A 397 -4.82 -21.43 -18.31
C LEU A 397 -4.92 -22.65 -17.37
N PRO A 398 -3.78 -23.26 -16.96
CA PRO A 398 -2.41 -22.90 -17.31
C PRO A 398 -2.02 -23.31 -18.74
N LEU A 399 -1.09 -22.54 -19.33
CA LEU A 399 -0.58 -22.77 -20.69
C LEU A 399 0.32 -24.00 -20.74
N ARG A 400 0.33 -24.71 -21.86
CA ARG A 400 1.31 -25.77 -22.11
C ARG A 400 2.66 -25.19 -22.51
N LYS A 401 3.75 -25.79 -22.01
CA LYS A 401 5.14 -25.39 -22.31
C LYS A 401 5.64 -25.92 -23.67
N THR A 402 4.75 -26.17 -24.65
CA THR A 402 5.07 -26.76 -25.97
C THR A 402 4.35 -26.00 -27.09
N GLY A 403 4.78 -26.20 -28.33
CA GLY A 403 4.20 -25.57 -29.53
C GLY A 403 4.79 -24.18 -29.79
N THR A 404 4.04 -23.31 -30.45
CA THR A 404 4.45 -21.94 -30.75
C THR A 404 3.64 -20.94 -29.89
N ILE A 405 4.32 -20.12 -29.12
CA ILE A 405 3.70 -19.14 -28.23
C ILE A 405 4.08 -17.75 -28.73
N ALA A 406 3.10 -16.92 -29.01
CA ALA A 406 3.34 -15.51 -29.30
C ALA A 406 3.18 -14.66 -28.01
N VAL A 407 4.12 -13.79 -27.74
CA VAL A 407 4.06 -12.77 -26.67
C VAL A 407 3.96 -11.42 -27.35
N VAL A 408 2.84 -10.75 -27.20
CA VAL A 408 2.49 -9.56 -27.97
C VAL A 408 2.12 -8.40 -27.04
N GLY A 409 2.45 -7.19 -27.41
CA GLY A 409 2.01 -6.00 -26.66
C GLY A 409 3.13 -5.00 -26.36
N PRO A 410 2.76 -3.75 -26.10
CA PRO A 410 3.71 -2.65 -25.90
C PRO A 410 4.53 -2.81 -24.62
N LEU A 411 4.05 -3.59 -23.63
CA LEU A 411 4.72 -3.86 -22.36
C LEU A 411 5.45 -5.21 -22.32
N ALA A 412 5.27 -6.06 -23.36
CA ALA A 412 5.75 -7.45 -23.37
C ALA A 412 7.28 -7.59 -23.23
N ASP A 413 8.05 -6.69 -23.88
CA ASP A 413 9.52 -6.70 -23.80
C ASP A 413 10.08 -5.47 -23.06
N LYS A 414 9.38 -5.02 -22.02
CA LYS A 414 9.77 -3.92 -21.16
C LYS A 414 10.03 -4.44 -19.74
N LYS A 415 11.22 -4.20 -19.21
CA LYS A 415 11.55 -4.54 -17.81
C LYS A 415 11.11 -3.43 -16.86
N VAL A 416 11.44 -2.19 -17.22
CA VAL A 416 11.23 -1.00 -16.39
C VAL A 416 9.76 -0.78 -16.06
N GLU A 417 8.88 -1.00 -17.03
CA GLU A 417 7.44 -0.76 -16.88
C GLU A 417 6.74 -1.70 -15.90
N LEU A 418 7.42 -2.76 -15.45
CA LEU A 418 6.89 -3.73 -14.49
C LEU A 418 7.25 -3.39 -13.02
N PHE A 419 8.06 -2.35 -12.78
CA PHE A 419 8.55 -2.03 -11.44
C PHE A 419 7.52 -1.30 -10.58
N GLY A 420 6.77 -0.38 -11.15
CA GLY A 420 5.84 0.49 -10.43
C GLY A 420 6.46 1.83 -10.01
N THR A 421 5.77 2.56 -9.16
CA THR A 421 6.13 3.91 -8.69
C THR A 421 7.06 3.89 -7.48
N TRP A 422 7.74 5.00 -7.21
CA TRP A 422 8.56 5.26 -6.01
C TRP A 422 9.58 4.15 -5.70
N CYS A 423 10.36 3.75 -6.70
CA CYS A 423 11.42 2.75 -6.50
C CYS A 423 12.66 3.06 -7.34
N GLY A 424 13.81 2.63 -6.83
CA GLY A 424 15.04 2.56 -7.61
C GLY A 424 14.96 1.44 -8.65
N ILE A 425 15.18 1.75 -9.93
CA ILE A 425 15.07 0.78 -11.01
C ILE A 425 16.42 0.15 -11.29
N ASP A 426 16.65 -1.08 -10.80
CA ASP A 426 17.78 -1.91 -11.17
C ASP A 426 17.30 -3.16 -11.94
N THR A 427 17.57 -3.17 -13.23
CA THR A 427 17.13 -4.25 -14.12
C THR A 427 18.14 -5.38 -14.30
N ALA A 428 19.27 -5.36 -13.58
CA ALA A 428 20.37 -6.32 -13.77
C ALA A 428 19.93 -7.78 -13.58
N LYS A 429 19.04 -8.05 -12.62
CA LYS A 429 18.48 -9.38 -12.36
C LYS A 429 17.03 -9.53 -12.85
N SER A 430 16.46 -8.54 -13.50
CA SER A 430 15.08 -8.56 -13.98
C SER A 430 14.97 -9.10 -15.39
N ALA A 431 13.82 -9.67 -15.74
CA ALA A 431 13.47 -10.13 -17.06
C ALA A 431 12.27 -9.34 -17.61
N SER A 432 12.17 -9.21 -18.94
CA SER A 432 10.90 -8.89 -19.59
C SER A 432 10.00 -10.12 -19.66
N VAL A 433 8.70 -9.95 -19.92
CA VAL A 433 7.77 -11.10 -20.09
C VAL A 433 8.25 -12.01 -21.21
N VAL A 434 8.71 -11.45 -22.32
CA VAL A 434 9.29 -12.23 -23.45
C VAL A 434 10.48 -13.08 -22.99
N GLN A 435 11.39 -12.49 -22.22
CA GLN A 435 12.57 -13.20 -21.70
C GLN A 435 12.15 -14.30 -20.71
N ALA A 436 11.25 -14.00 -19.77
CA ALA A 436 10.78 -14.97 -18.79
C ALA A 436 10.02 -16.15 -19.45
N VAL A 437 9.20 -15.90 -20.49
CA VAL A 437 8.57 -16.97 -21.27
C VAL A 437 9.60 -17.85 -21.95
N LYS A 438 10.63 -17.26 -22.59
CA LYS A 438 11.74 -18.02 -23.19
C LYS A 438 12.50 -18.86 -22.17
N GLU A 439 12.80 -18.30 -21.00
CA GLU A 439 13.44 -19.02 -19.88
C GLU A 439 12.55 -20.22 -19.44
N MET A 440 11.25 -20.02 -19.30
CA MET A 440 10.29 -21.03 -18.83
C MET A 440 10.14 -22.21 -19.79
N VAL A 441 10.04 -21.93 -21.07
CA VAL A 441 9.77 -22.99 -22.05
C VAL A 441 11.04 -23.66 -22.59
N GLY A 442 12.18 -22.97 -22.53
CA GLY A 442 13.45 -23.44 -23.06
C GLY A 442 13.33 -23.88 -24.53
N ASN A 443 13.82 -25.08 -24.85
CA ASN A 443 13.74 -25.65 -26.19
C ASN A 443 12.42 -26.41 -26.49
N LYS A 444 11.46 -26.42 -25.55
CA LYS A 444 10.20 -27.16 -25.69
C LYS A 444 9.16 -26.43 -26.53
N ALA A 445 9.27 -25.11 -26.68
CA ALA A 445 8.37 -24.29 -27.45
C ALA A 445 9.13 -23.21 -28.24
N ARG A 446 8.56 -22.81 -29.39
CA ARG A 446 9.01 -21.61 -30.11
C ARG A 446 8.32 -20.38 -29.53
N VAL A 447 9.07 -19.31 -29.26
CA VAL A 447 8.53 -18.04 -28.78
C VAL A 447 8.68 -16.97 -29.84
N ILE A 448 7.57 -16.38 -30.24
CA ILE A 448 7.49 -15.22 -31.15
C ILE A 448 7.23 -13.98 -30.30
N PHE A 449 7.84 -12.85 -30.64
CA PHE A 449 7.57 -11.55 -30.05
C PHE A 449 7.11 -10.56 -31.11
N ALA A 450 6.07 -9.80 -30.82
CA ALA A 450 5.66 -8.62 -31.56
C ALA A 450 5.30 -7.48 -30.63
N LYS A 451 5.81 -6.26 -30.86
CA LYS A 451 5.39 -5.07 -30.11
C LYS A 451 3.90 -4.81 -30.25
N GLY A 452 3.36 -4.95 -31.44
CA GLY A 452 1.95 -4.98 -31.79
C GLY A 452 1.25 -3.64 -31.86
N CYS A 453 1.53 -2.70 -30.94
CA CYS A 453 0.93 -1.37 -30.95
C CYS A 453 1.80 -0.35 -30.24
N ASN A 454 1.45 0.93 -30.36
CA ASN A 454 1.94 1.96 -29.49
C ASN A 454 1.32 1.82 -28.10
N LEU A 455 2.01 2.31 -27.05
CA LEU A 455 1.47 2.32 -25.70
C LEU A 455 0.18 3.13 -25.64
N THR A 456 0.20 4.32 -26.27
CA THR A 456 -0.96 5.19 -26.46
C THR A 456 -0.79 6.07 -27.72
N ASN A 457 -1.91 6.46 -28.31
CA ASN A 457 -1.99 7.52 -29.32
C ASN A 457 -2.81 8.73 -28.82
N GLU A 458 -3.19 8.74 -27.55
CA GLU A 458 -3.90 9.86 -26.93
C GLU A 458 -2.89 10.97 -26.61
N PRO A 459 -3.07 12.19 -27.15
CA PRO A 459 -2.04 13.23 -27.12
C PRO A 459 -1.59 13.62 -25.71
N MET A 460 -2.51 13.68 -24.74
CA MET A 460 -2.18 14.07 -23.37
C MET A 460 -1.38 12.97 -22.65
N LEU A 461 -1.78 11.71 -22.78
CA LEU A 461 -1.06 10.57 -22.19
C LEU A 461 0.31 10.37 -22.85
N ALA A 462 0.39 10.51 -24.17
CA ALA A 462 1.65 10.43 -24.90
C ALA A 462 2.63 11.54 -24.43
N LYS A 463 2.14 12.79 -24.29
CA LYS A 463 2.94 13.90 -23.76
C LYS A 463 3.42 13.63 -22.33
N ALA A 464 2.55 13.15 -21.46
CA ALA A 464 2.91 12.81 -20.07
C ALA A 464 3.98 11.71 -19.98
N SER A 465 4.01 10.80 -20.96
CA SER A 465 4.98 9.71 -21.05
C SER A 465 6.23 10.03 -21.89
N GLY A 466 6.36 11.24 -22.40
CA GLY A 466 7.46 11.61 -23.32
C GLY A 466 7.40 10.89 -24.67
N LEU A 467 6.22 10.38 -25.06
CA LEU A 467 6.01 9.64 -26.30
C LEU A 467 5.49 10.56 -27.42
N LYS A 468 5.74 10.16 -28.66
CA LYS A 468 5.14 10.78 -29.83
C LYS A 468 3.87 10.06 -30.22
N VAL A 469 2.83 10.80 -30.57
CA VAL A 469 1.61 10.26 -31.17
C VAL A 469 1.90 9.90 -32.63
N ASP A 470 1.72 8.62 -32.99
CA ASP A 470 1.88 8.14 -34.35
C ASP A 470 0.86 7.05 -34.68
N PRO A 471 -0.36 7.43 -35.12
CA PRO A 471 -1.41 6.46 -35.48
C PRO A 471 -1.04 5.62 -36.71
N VAL A 472 -0.26 6.15 -37.64
CA VAL A 472 0.20 5.42 -38.84
C VAL A 472 1.12 4.27 -38.42
N GLU A 473 2.05 4.57 -37.53
CA GLU A 473 2.92 3.56 -36.95
C GLU A 473 2.10 2.50 -36.17
N ASN A 474 1.08 2.90 -35.41
CA ASN A 474 0.22 1.96 -34.72
C ASN A 474 -0.44 0.97 -35.66
N THR A 475 -1.06 1.45 -36.74
CA THR A 475 -1.69 0.60 -37.74
C THR A 475 -0.69 -0.37 -38.39
N ARG A 476 0.53 0.08 -38.65
CA ARG A 476 1.62 -0.75 -39.19
C ARG A 476 1.99 -1.86 -38.20
N LEU A 477 2.21 -1.51 -36.92
CA LEU A 477 2.55 -2.47 -35.85
C LEU A 477 1.47 -3.54 -35.64
N VAL A 478 0.19 -3.14 -35.67
CA VAL A 478 -0.94 -4.07 -35.54
C VAL A 478 -0.92 -5.08 -36.71
N LYS A 479 -0.78 -4.63 -37.96
CA LYS A 479 -0.70 -5.51 -39.13
C LYS A 479 0.48 -6.48 -39.07
N GLU A 480 1.66 -5.98 -38.67
CA GLU A 480 2.86 -6.82 -38.51
C GLU A 480 2.68 -7.86 -37.43
N ALA A 481 2.06 -7.49 -36.30
CA ALA A 481 1.80 -8.44 -35.23
C ALA A 481 0.84 -9.57 -35.68
N VAL A 482 -0.25 -9.23 -36.34
CA VAL A 482 -1.20 -10.23 -36.91
C VAL A 482 -0.48 -11.19 -37.86
N GLU A 483 0.39 -10.69 -38.73
CA GLU A 483 1.18 -11.54 -39.63
C GLU A 483 2.13 -12.46 -38.88
N GLN A 484 2.84 -11.93 -37.86
CA GLN A 484 3.82 -12.70 -37.08
C GLN A 484 3.18 -13.79 -36.21
N VAL A 485 1.93 -13.61 -35.75
CA VAL A 485 1.24 -14.60 -34.90
C VAL A 485 0.50 -15.68 -35.69
N LYS A 486 0.52 -15.66 -37.02
CA LYS A 486 -0.18 -16.66 -37.88
C LYS A 486 0.15 -18.09 -37.49
N ASP A 487 1.39 -18.39 -37.21
CA ASP A 487 1.87 -19.73 -36.85
C ASP A 487 1.81 -20.00 -35.33
N ALA A 488 1.30 -19.07 -34.52
CA ALA A 488 1.21 -19.28 -33.08
C ALA A 488 0.02 -20.20 -32.74
N ASP A 489 0.20 -21.09 -31.78
CA ASP A 489 -0.87 -21.92 -31.23
C ASP A 489 -1.68 -21.13 -30.18
N ARG A 490 -1.03 -20.16 -29.53
CA ARG A 490 -1.64 -19.29 -28.49
C ARG A 490 -0.88 -17.99 -28.37
N ILE A 491 -1.56 -16.97 -27.84
CA ILE A 491 -1.06 -15.63 -27.72
C ILE A 491 -1.14 -15.19 -26.25
N ILE A 492 -0.08 -14.58 -25.73
CA ILE A 492 -0.04 -13.86 -24.48
C ILE A 492 0.01 -12.36 -24.85
N ALA A 493 -1.09 -11.64 -24.62
CA ALA A 493 -1.21 -10.21 -24.92
C ALA A 493 -0.93 -9.40 -23.64
N VAL A 494 0.19 -8.68 -23.58
CA VAL A 494 0.64 -7.91 -22.41
C VAL A 494 0.33 -6.43 -22.60
N MET A 495 -0.71 -5.97 -21.93
CA MET A 495 -1.32 -4.64 -22.04
C MET A 495 -1.30 -3.93 -20.69
N GLY A 496 -1.77 -2.69 -20.67
CA GLY A 496 -1.97 -1.92 -19.43
C GLY A 496 -1.31 -0.55 -19.44
N GLU A 497 -0.83 -0.17 -18.28
CA GLU A 497 -0.20 1.13 -18.01
C GLU A 497 1.32 0.97 -17.79
N PRO A 498 2.15 1.91 -18.27
CA PRO A 498 3.56 1.97 -17.88
C PRO A 498 3.67 2.40 -16.41
N ASN A 499 4.85 2.21 -15.82
CA ASN A 499 5.10 2.51 -14.41
C ASN A 499 4.81 3.97 -14.01
N ASN A 500 4.91 4.91 -14.94
CA ASN A 500 4.72 6.34 -14.69
C ASN A 500 3.27 6.83 -14.92
N TRP A 501 2.28 5.94 -15.11
CA TRP A 501 0.87 6.33 -15.17
C TRP A 501 0.11 6.10 -13.86
N SER A 502 0.77 5.53 -12.87
CA SER A 502 0.28 5.41 -11.50
C SER A 502 1.32 5.92 -10.51
N GLY A 503 0.90 6.24 -9.29
CA GLY A 503 1.68 6.94 -8.28
C GLY A 503 1.29 8.41 -8.21
N GLU A 504 2.17 9.22 -7.62
CA GLU A 504 1.96 10.64 -7.38
C GLU A 504 1.82 11.44 -8.68
N ALA A 505 0.92 12.42 -8.69
CA ALA A 505 0.58 13.28 -9.83
C ALA A 505 0.10 12.52 -11.08
N CYS A 506 -0.36 11.28 -10.93
CA CYS A 506 -0.76 10.40 -12.04
C CYS A 506 -2.27 10.08 -12.05
N SER A 507 -3.11 11.08 -11.78
CA SER A 507 -4.57 10.93 -11.88
C SER A 507 -5.03 10.77 -13.33
N ARG A 508 -5.94 9.81 -13.56
CA ARG A 508 -6.55 9.56 -14.88
C ARG A 508 -8.06 9.69 -14.81
N ALA A 509 -8.66 10.50 -15.67
CA ALA A 509 -10.12 10.63 -15.78
C ALA A 509 -10.76 9.41 -16.45
N ASP A 510 -10.14 8.90 -17.51
CA ASP A 510 -10.48 7.63 -18.15
C ASP A 510 -9.46 6.58 -17.76
N ILE A 511 -9.92 5.50 -17.12
CA ILE A 511 -9.12 4.38 -16.66
C ILE A 511 -9.34 3.11 -17.50
N SER A 512 -9.74 3.27 -18.75
CA SER A 512 -9.76 2.19 -19.74
C SER A 512 -8.37 1.97 -20.36
N LEU A 513 -8.19 0.82 -21.03
CA LEU A 513 -7.03 0.61 -21.90
C LEU A 513 -7.04 1.66 -23.05
N PRO A 514 -5.88 2.20 -23.43
CA PRO A 514 -5.79 3.10 -24.58
C PRO A 514 -6.32 2.47 -25.87
N GLU A 515 -6.91 3.29 -26.74
CA GLU A 515 -7.51 2.80 -28.00
C GLU A 515 -6.48 2.08 -28.89
N SER A 516 -5.20 2.53 -28.88
CA SER A 516 -4.11 1.84 -29.62
C SER A 516 -3.92 0.39 -29.18
N GLN A 517 -4.10 0.10 -27.90
CA GLN A 517 -4.04 -1.26 -27.36
C GLN A 517 -5.31 -2.06 -27.69
N LYS A 518 -6.49 -1.42 -27.62
CA LYS A 518 -7.76 -2.06 -28.00
C LYS A 518 -7.81 -2.42 -29.49
N GLU A 519 -7.23 -1.60 -30.38
CA GLU A 519 -7.07 -1.93 -31.80
C GLU A 519 -6.29 -3.23 -31.99
N LEU A 520 -5.16 -3.38 -31.30
CA LEU A 520 -4.39 -4.63 -31.33
C LEU A 520 -5.20 -5.81 -30.80
N LEU A 521 -5.86 -5.64 -29.66
CA LEU A 521 -6.66 -6.72 -29.06
C LEU A 521 -7.77 -7.20 -29.99
N ARG A 522 -8.50 -6.29 -30.67
CA ARG A 522 -9.51 -6.66 -31.69
C ARG A 522 -8.89 -7.47 -32.83
N ALA A 523 -7.77 -6.99 -33.39
CA ALA A 523 -7.08 -7.67 -34.46
C ALA A 523 -6.53 -9.05 -34.06
N LEU A 524 -6.06 -9.23 -32.83
CA LEU A 524 -5.66 -10.54 -32.33
C LEU A 524 -6.83 -11.51 -32.17
N LEU A 525 -8.00 -11.03 -31.70
CA LEU A 525 -9.22 -11.84 -31.61
C LEU A 525 -9.72 -12.30 -32.97
N GLU A 526 -9.63 -11.47 -34.02
CA GLU A 526 -9.98 -11.80 -35.39
C GLU A 526 -9.13 -12.95 -35.98
N THR A 527 -7.95 -13.21 -35.41
CA THR A 527 -7.14 -14.38 -35.84
C THR A 527 -7.76 -15.71 -35.43
N GLY A 528 -8.76 -15.74 -34.57
CA GLY A 528 -9.40 -16.93 -34.01
C GLY A 528 -8.51 -17.76 -33.06
N LYS A 529 -7.32 -17.29 -32.73
CA LYS A 529 -6.39 -17.98 -31.83
C LYS A 529 -6.73 -17.73 -30.36
N PRO A 530 -6.43 -18.67 -29.45
CA PRO A 530 -6.57 -18.44 -28.01
C PRO A 530 -5.67 -17.32 -27.56
N VAL A 531 -6.26 -16.28 -26.93
CA VAL A 531 -5.54 -15.12 -26.40
C VAL A 531 -5.73 -15.06 -24.89
N VAL A 532 -4.62 -14.99 -24.15
CA VAL A 532 -4.58 -14.65 -22.72
C VAL A 532 -4.25 -13.17 -22.61
N LEU A 533 -5.16 -12.39 -22.04
CA LEU A 533 -4.92 -10.98 -21.73
C LEU A 533 -4.21 -10.88 -20.37
N VAL A 534 -3.03 -10.31 -20.36
CA VAL A 534 -2.24 -9.98 -19.17
C VAL A 534 -2.24 -8.46 -19.00
N LEU A 535 -2.64 -8.01 -17.84
CA LEU A 535 -2.70 -6.60 -17.47
C LEU A 535 -1.56 -6.26 -16.53
N ALA A 536 -0.73 -5.28 -16.90
CA ALA A 536 0.31 -4.69 -16.06
C ALA A 536 -0.06 -3.22 -15.81
N ASN A 537 -0.47 -2.89 -14.61
CA ASN A 537 -1.02 -1.57 -14.25
C ASN A 537 -0.96 -1.33 -12.74
N GLY A 538 -1.18 -0.08 -12.33
CA GLY A 538 -1.15 0.31 -10.92
C GLY A 538 -2.49 0.70 -10.32
N ARG A 539 -3.61 0.45 -11.01
CA ARG A 539 -4.97 0.79 -10.58
C ARG A 539 -6.01 -0.17 -11.15
N PRO A 540 -7.20 -0.33 -10.57
CA PRO A 540 -8.32 -0.96 -11.26
C PRO A 540 -8.63 -0.25 -12.59
N LEU A 541 -8.77 -1.04 -13.65
CA LEU A 541 -9.18 -0.53 -14.96
C LEU A 541 -10.65 -0.85 -15.23
N THR A 542 -11.30 -0.10 -16.13
CA THR A 542 -12.62 -0.46 -16.68
C THR A 542 -12.42 -1.45 -17.81
N LEU A 543 -12.87 -2.69 -17.61
CA LEU A 543 -12.57 -3.83 -18.47
C LEU A 543 -13.83 -4.54 -19.01
N GLU A 544 -14.97 -3.86 -19.08
CA GLU A 544 -16.23 -4.52 -19.44
C GLU A 544 -16.19 -5.13 -20.84
N TRP A 545 -15.59 -4.43 -21.82
CA TRP A 545 -15.40 -4.98 -23.18
C TRP A 545 -14.42 -6.14 -23.16
N GLU A 546 -13.29 -6.00 -22.48
CA GLU A 546 -12.25 -7.04 -22.38
C GLU A 546 -12.81 -8.30 -21.71
N ASP A 547 -13.56 -8.15 -20.63
CA ASP A 547 -14.20 -9.29 -19.96
C ASP A 547 -15.19 -10.01 -20.89
N SER A 548 -15.94 -9.29 -21.71
CA SER A 548 -16.88 -9.89 -22.64
C SER A 548 -16.21 -10.67 -23.80
N GLN A 549 -14.98 -10.30 -24.18
CA GLN A 549 -14.31 -10.85 -25.35
C GLN A 549 -13.26 -11.93 -25.05
N PHE A 550 -12.53 -11.82 -23.93
CA PHE A 550 -11.42 -12.72 -23.62
C PHE A 550 -11.85 -13.89 -22.74
N SER A 551 -11.32 -15.09 -23.04
CA SER A 551 -11.54 -16.28 -22.22
C SER A 551 -10.60 -16.39 -21.02
N ALA A 552 -9.49 -15.65 -21.01
CA ALA A 552 -8.58 -15.59 -19.88
C ALA A 552 -8.01 -14.18 -19.70
N ILE A 553 -8.12 -13.67 -18.46
CA ILE A 553 -7.62 -12.36 -18.06
C ILE A 553 -6.86 -12.51 -16.75
N VAL A 554 -5.64 -12.00 -16.72
CA VAL A 554 -4.73 -12.05 -15.58
C VAL A 554 -4.35 -10.62 -15.19
N GLU A 555 -4.66 -10.21 -13.97
CA GLU A 555 -4.20 -8.97 -13.39
C GLU A 555 -2.83 -9.22 -12.73
N ALA A 556 -1.77 -8.77 -13.39
CA ALA A 556 -0.40 -8.98 -12.95
C ALA A 556 0.14 -7.78 -12.14
N TRP A 557 -0.55 -6.63 -12.18
CA TRP A 557 -0.13 -5.40 -11.56
C TRP A 557 1.29 -4.96 -12.01
N HIS A 558 1.89 -4.02 -11.29
CA HIS A 558 3.33 -3.79 -11.34
C HIS A 558 3.99 -4.68 -10.27
N GLY A 559 4.64 -5.74 -10.69
CA GLY A 559 5.11 -6.83 -9.82
C GLY A 559 6.56 -6.68 -9.33
N GLY A 560 7.26 -5.56 -9.63
CA GLY A 560 8.62 -5.28 -9.19
C GLY A 560 9.71 -6.02 -9.98
N SER A 561 10.88 -6.18 -9.36
CA SER A 561 12.09 -6.76 -9.99
C SER A 561 11.89 -8.17 -10.55
N ALA A 562 11.02 -8.97 -9.94
CA ALA A 562 10.76 -10.35 -10.33
C ALA A 562 9.39 -10.55 -11.01
N ALA A 563 8.71 -9.47 -11.39
CA ALA A 563 7.35 -9.46 -11.95
C ALA A 563 7.15 -10.49 -13.08
N ALA A 564 7.98 -10.43 -14.11
CA ALA A 564 7.83 -11.28 -15.27
C ALA A 564 8.01 -12.78 -14.96
N ARG A 565 8.96 -13.13 -14.07
CA ARG A 565 9.17 -14.53 -13.68
C ARG A 565 8.04 -15.05 -12.81
N GLY A 566 7.55 -14.23 -11.84
CA GLY A 566 6.37 -14.58 -11.04
C GLY A 566 5.10 -14.72 -11.88
N LEU A 567 4.90 -13.86 -12.89
CA LEU A 567 3.80 -13.94 -13.84
C LEU A 567 3.87 -15.25 -14.66
N VAL A 568 5.04 -15.57 -15.17
CA VAL A 568 5.22 -16.76 -16.00
C VAL A 568 5.04 -18.05 -15.20
N ASP A 569 5.42 -18.09 -13.92
CA ASP A 569 5.11 -19.21 -13.02
C ASP A 569 3.59 -19.46 -12.92
N VAL A 570 2.81 -18.38 -12.84
CA VAL A 570 1.35 -18.48 -12.85
C VAL A 570 0.85 -18.91 -14.22
N LEU A 571 1.24 -18.25 -15.31
CA LEU A 571 0.74 -18.55 -16.66
C LEU A 571 0.95 -20.01 -17.08
N PHE A 572 2.03 -20.64 -16.63
CA PHE A 572 2.36 -22.04 -16.98
C PHE A 572 2.04 -23.05 -15.88
N GLY A 573 1.46 -22.60 -14.77
CA GLY A 573 0.94 -23.49 -13.73
C GLY A 573 1.98 -24.01 -12.73
N ASP A 574 3.20 -23.45 -12.70
CA ASP A 574 4.17 -23.74 -11.66
C ASP A 574 3.72 -23.14 -10.31
N VAL A 575 2.90 -22.09 -10.37
CA VAL A 575 2.17 -21.50 -9.25
C VAL A 575 0.67 -21.47 -9.58
N ASN A 576 -0.16 -22.05 -8.73
CA ASN A 576 -1.61 -21.89 -8.82
C ASN A 576 -2.00 -20.53 -8.25
N PRO A 577 -2.67 -19.63 -9.02
CA PRO A 577 -3.04 -18.31 -8.53
C PRO A 577 -3.96 -18.40 -7.31
N SER A 578 -3.72 -17.57 -6.33
CA SER A 578 -4.50 -17.49 -5.09
C SER A 578 -4.75 -16.03 -4.65
N GLY A 579 -4.29 -15.07 -5.45
CA GLY A 579 -4.52 -13.65 -5.20
C GLY A 579 -6.00 -13.29 -5.29
N LYS A 580 -6.45 -12.37 -4.43
CA LYS A 580 -7.82 -11.83 -4.40
C LYS A 580 -7.77 -10.31 -4.40
N LEU A 581 -8.64 -9.67 -5.17
CA LEU A 581 -8.71 -8.21 -5.26
C LEU A 581 -8.99 -7.56 -3.90
N THR A 582 -8.29 -6.49 -3.61
CA THR A 582 -8.49 -5.65 -2.43
C THR A 582 -9.09 -4.29 -2.77
N THR A 583 -9.52 -4.16 -4.02
CA THR A 583 -10.23 -3.00 -4.53
C THR A 583 -11.25 -3.48 -5.56
N THR A 584 -12.39 -2.81 -5.59
CA THR A 584 -13.50 -3.11 -6.50
C THR A 584 -13.18 -2.61 -7.90
N PHE A 585 -13.40 -3.43 -8.93
CA PHE A 585 -13.24 -3.06 -10.34
C PHE A 585 -14.58 -2.56 -10.90
N PRO A 586 -14.68 -1.29 -11.31
CA PRO A 586 -15.91 -0.75 -11.89
C PRO A 586 -16.09 -1.23 -13.34
N ARG A 587 -17.33 -1.25 -13.83
CA ARG A 587 -17.65 -1.44 -15.25
C ARG A 587 -17.40 -0.16 -16.04
N SER A 588 -17.67 0.97 -15.42
CA SER A 588 -17.56 2.30 -15.99
C SER A 588 -17.04 3.28 -14.95
N VAL A 589 -16.30 4.29 -15.39
CA VAL A 589 -15.86 5.43 -14.57
C VAL A 589 -17.07 6.13 -13.89
N GLY A 590 -18.25 6.12 -14.53
CA GLY A 590 -19.47 6.69 -13.97
C GLY A 590 -19.98 6.04 -12.69
N GLN A 591 -19.51 4.82 -12.35
CA GLN A 591 -19.86 4.17 -11.09
C GLN A 591 -19.02 4.62 -9.89
N ILE A 592 -17.88 5.31 -10.13
CA ILE A 592 -16.94 5.71 -9.07
C ILE A 592 -17.49 6.90 -8.29
N PRO A 593 -17.44 6.86 -6.93
CA PRO A 593 -16.81 5.86 -6.07
C PRO A 593 -17.66 4.59 -5.90
N LEU A 594 -17.05 3.43 -6.11
CA LEU A 594 -17.68 2.11 -5.99
C LEU A 594 -16.82 1.21 -5.09
N TYR A 595 -17.38 0.73 -3.99
CA TYR A 595 -16.71 -0.10 -3.00
C TYR A 595 -17.70 -1.02 -2.27
N TYR A 596 -17.23 -2.18 -1.79
CA TYR A 596 -18.09 -3.25 -1.29
C TYR A 596 -18.83 -2.91 0.01
N ASN A 597 -18.24 -2.08 0.87
CA ASN A 597 -18.77 -1.72 2.19
C ASN A 597 -19.58 -0.41 2.16
N ALA A 598 -20.28 -0.17 1.06
CA ALA A 598 -21.18 0.97 0.93
C ALA A 598 -22.34 0.88 1.93
N LYS A 599 -22.84 2.05 2.35
CA LYS A 599 -24.00 2.15 3.24
C LYS A 599 -25.29 1.81 2.51
N LYS A 600 -26.28 1.34 3.25
CA LYS A 600 -27.64 1.17 2.76
C LYS A 600 -28.25 2.50 2.37
N THR A 601 -29.05 2.51 1.31
CA THR A 601 -29.88 3.65 0.94
C THR A 601 -31.30 3.48 1.48
N GLY A 602 -32.05 4.57 1.62
CA GLY A 602 -33.45 4.51 1.97
C GLY A 602 -34.35 3.91 0.87
N ARG A 603 -33.82 3.83 -0.36
CA ARG A 603 -34.47 3.22 -1.53
C ARG A 603 -33.48 2.28 -2.22
N PRO A 604 -33.27 1.08 -1.66
CA PRO A 604 -32.36 0.11 -2.25
C PRO A 604 -32.78 -0.24 -3.69
N MET A 605 -31.80 -0.59 -4.51
CA MET A 605 -32.02 -0.89 -5.93
C MET A 605 -33.06 -2.01 -6.09
N ASN A 606 -34.07 -1.72 -6.86
CA ASN A 606 -35.08 -2.67 -7.37
C ASN A 606 -35.25 -2.38 -8.87
N PRO A 607 -34.99 -3.33 -9.76
CA PRO A 607 -35.12 -3.12 -11.21
C PRO A 607 -36.53 -2.78 -11.63
N ASP A 608 -37.53 -3.30 -10.93
CA ASP A 608 -38.99 -3.13 -11.25
C ASP A 608 -39.58 -1.85 -10.69
N ASP A 609 -38.86 -1.11 -9.82
CA ASP A 609 -39.33 0.17 -9.26
C ASP A 609 -38.46 1.31 -9.81
N HIS A 610 -39.12 2.28 -10.45
CA HIS A 610 -38.48 3.47 -11.03
C HIS A 610 -37.77 4.32 -9.95
N PHE A 611 -38.34 4.44 -8.76
CA PHE A 611 -37.92 5.36 -7.72
C PHE A 611 -36.91 4.75 -6.75
N THR A 612 -35.94 3.94 -7.25
CA THR A 612 -34.87 3.33 -6.47
C THR A 612 -33.49 3.83 -6.89
N SER A 613 -32.48 3.65 -6.02
CA SER A 613 -31.09 4.07 -6.27
C SER A 613 -30.45 3.19 -7.33
N LYS A 614 -30.51 3.61 -8.60
CA LYS A 614 -29.93 2.89 -9.75
C LYS A 614 -29.53 3.84 -10.87
N TYR A 615 -28.62 3.39 -11.71
CA TYR A 615 -28.34 4.00 -13.00
C TYR A 615 -29.41 3.56 -14.03
N LEU A 616 -29.60 4.36 -15.08
CA LEU A 616 -30.52 4.04 -16.16
C LEU A 616 -29.93 3.11 -17.21
N ASP A 617 -28.60 3.14 -17.37
CA ASP A 617 -27.84 2.60 -18.48
C ASP A 617 -26.81 1.55 -18.08
N ILE A 618 -26.56 1.34 -16.78
CA ILE A 618 -25.63 0.35 -16.26
C ILE A 618 -26.13 -0.23 -14.93
N THR A 619 -25.76 -1.45 -14.60
CA THR A 619 -26.04 -2.04 -13.28
C THR A 619 -25.26 -1.33 -12.16
N ASN A 620 -25.76 -1.40 -10.93
CA ASN A 620 -25.03 -0.96 -9.76
C ASN A 620 -23.86 -1.91 -9.39
N ASP A 621 -23.87 -3.15 -9.89
CA ASP A 621 -22.88 -4.16 -9.55
C ASP A 621 -21.53 -3.86 -10.20
N PRO A 622 -20.42 -4.11 -9.50
CA PRO A 622 -19.09 -4.02 -10.09
C PRO A 622 -18.86 -5.08 -11.18
N LEU A 623 -17.82 -4.88 -11.98
CA LEU A 623 -17.33 -5.93 -12.87
C LEU A 623 -16.71 -7.07 -12.04
N TYR A 624 -15.75 -6.75 -11.18
CA TYR A 624 -15.18 -7.67 -10.20
C TYR A 624 -15.29 -7.09 -8.79
N PRO A 625 -15.91 -7.82 -7.84
CA PRO A 625 -16.08 -7.33 -6.48
C PRO A 625 -14.80 -7.44 -5.65
N PHE A 626 -14.75 -6.73 -4.55
CA PHE A 626 -13.72 -6.91 -3.51
C PHE A 626 -13.63 -8.37 -3.07
N GLY A 627 -12.42 -8.86 -2.88
CA GLY A 627 -12.15 -10.25 -2.51
C GLY A 627 -12.19 -11.26 -3.67
N TYR A 628 -12.49 -10.81 -4.90
CA TYR A 628 -12.58 -11.69 -6.07
C TYR A 628 -11.21 -12.12 -6.59
N GLY A 629 -11.13 -13.35 -7.06
CA GLY A 629 -10.00 -13.95 -7.74
C GLY A 629 -10.21 -15.44 -7.92
N LEU A 630 -9.82 -15.99 -9.06
CA LEU A 630 -9.97 -17.38 -9.44
C LEU A 630 -8.70 -18.18 -9.12
N SER A 631 -8.84 -19.51 -9.15
CA SER A 631 -7.76 -20.49 -9.05
C SER A 631 -7.83 -21.45 -10.24
N TYR A 632 -6.77 -22.21 -10.49
CA TYR A 632 -6.79 -23.34 -11.45
C TYR A 632 -7.53 -24.56 -10.90
N THR A 633 -7.98 -24.49 -9.65
CA THR A 633 -8.89 -25.47 -9.06
C THR A 633 -10.20 -24.78 -8.66
N THR A 634 -11.17 -25.55 -8.20
CA THR A 634 -12.48 -25.03 -7.76
C THR A 634 -12.72 -25.38 -6.32
N PHE A 635 -13.39 -24.48 -5.59
CA PHE A 635 -13.77 -24.69 -4.19
C PHE A 635 -15.28 -24.61 -4.05
N SER A 636 -15.84 -25.50 -3.25
CA SER A 636 -17.24 -25.44 -2.85
C SER A 636 -17.34 -25.11 -1.37
N TYR A 637 -18.36 -24.33 -1.03
CA TYR A 637 -18.69 -23.91 0.32
C TYR A 637 -19.98 -24.60 0.76
N GLY A 638 -19.94 -25.33 1.87
CA GLY A 638 -21.12 -25.84 2.53
C GLY A 638 -21.94 -24.71 3.17
N ASP A 639 -22.98 -25.09 3.92
CA ASP A 639 -23.80 -24.11 4.63
C ASP A 639 -23.04 -23.48 5.80
N LEU A 640 -23.25 -22.18 5.99
CA LEU A 640 -22.71 -21.46 7.15
C LEU A 640 -23.45 -21.89 8.40
N GLN A 641 -22.71 -22.36 9.38
CA GLN A 641 -23.23 -22.80 10.67
C GLN A 641 -22.75 -21.85 11.79
N LEU A 642 -23.68 -21.42 12.63
CA LEU A 642 -23.41 -20.70 13.85
C LEU A 642 -23.62 -21.67 15.02
N ASP A 643 -22.73 -21.64 16.01
CA ASP A 643 -22.86 -22.47 17.22
C ASP A 643 -24.00 -22.01 18.14
N LYS A 644 -24.48 -20.77 17.96
CA LYS A 644 -25.58 -20.14 18.69
C LYS A 644 -26.39 -19.25 17.77
N THR A 645 -27.68 -19.14 18.01
CA THR A 645 -28.59 -18.17 17.34
C THR A 645 -28.78 -16.89 18.16
N SER A 646 -28.36 -16.91 19.43
CA SER A 646 -28.38 -15.79 20.37
C SER A 646 -27.14 -15.79 21.24
N VAL A 647 -26.51 -14.63 21.43
CA VAL A 647 -25.34 -14.42 22.28
C VAL A 647 -25.68 -13.35 23.32
N GLN A 648 -25.06 -13.43 24.51
CA GLN A 648 -25.35 -12.52 25.61
C GLN A 648 -24.08 -11.77 26.06
N GLY A 649 -24.21 -10.45 26.22
CA GLY A 649 -23.28 -9.57 26.93
C GLY A 649 -21.94 -9.28 26.24
N GLU A 650 -21.12 -8.51 26.95
CA GLU A 650 -19.81 -8.02 26.48
C GLU A 650 -18.72 -9.10 26.39
N ASN A 651 -18.90 -10.22 27.07
CA ASN A 651 -18.00 -11.37 27.01
C ASN A 651 -18.54 -12.47 26.09
N GLY A 652 -19.58 -12.17 25.33
CA GLY A 652 -20.19 -13.09 24.40
C GLY A 652 -19.22 -13.56 23.32
N VAL A 653 -19.31 -14.83 22.95
CA VAL A 653 -18.50 -15.44 21.88
C VAL A 653 -19.42 -16.24 20.98
N LEU A 654 -19.29 -16.02 19.69
CA LEU A 654 -19.96 -16.77 18.63
C LEU A 654 -18.91 -17.45 17.75
N THR A 655 -19.18 -18.70 17.38
CA THR A 655 -18.38 -19.40 16.37
C THR A 655 -19.17 -19.55 15.08
N ALA A 656 -18.66 -18.95 14.01
CA ALA A 656 -19.17 -19.14 12.65
C ALA A 656 -18.27 -20.14 11.91
N SER A 657 -18.84 -21.16 11.27
CA SER A 657 -18.05 -22.18 10.60
C SER A 657 -18.66 -22.60 9.26
N VAL A 658 -17.79 -22.93 8.29
CA VAL A 658 -18.14 -23.43 6.98
C VAL A 658 -17.22 -24.57 6.56
N GLN A 659 -17.74 -25.55 5.86
CA GLN A 659 -16.94 -26.59 5.22
C GLN A 659 -16.50 -26.08 3.84
N VAL A 660 -15.18 -26.04 3.59
CA VAL A 660 -14.62 -25.71 2.27
C VAL A 660 -13.99 -26.97 1.69
N THR A 661 -14.33 -27.29 0.45
CA THR A 661 -13.85 -28.49 -0.26
C THR A 661 -13.21 -28.08 -1.59
N ASN A 662 -12.01 -28.58 -1.85
CA ASN A 662 -11.43 -28.49 -3.20
C ASN A 662 -12.09 -29.52 -4.11
N THR A 663 -12.94 -29.06 -5.01
CA THR A 663 -13.70 -29.91 -5.96
C THR A 663 -12.99 -30.08 -7.29
N GLY A 664 -11.85 -29.40 -7.49
CA GLY A 664 -11.08 -29.48 -8.72
C GLY A 664 -9.99 -30.55 -8.70
N LYS A 665 -9.05 -30.44 -9.63
CA LYS A 665 -8.02 -31.46 -9.90
C LYS A 665 -6.63 -31.08 -9.43
N LEU A 666 -6.43 -29.85 -8.99
CA LEU A 666 -5.12 -29.33 -8.56
C LEU A 666 -5.20 -28.91 -7.10
N GLU A 667 -4.07 -29.00 -6.39
CA GLU A 667 -3.92 -28.37 -5.08
C GLU A 667 -4.01 -26.85 -5.26
N GLY A 668 -4.71 -26.17 -4.34
CA GLY A 668 -4.86 -24.72 -4.40
C GLY A 668 -5.10 -24.08 -3.04
N GLU A 669 -4.83 -22.78 -2.98
CA GLU A 669 -5.11 -21.96 -1.82
C GLU A 669 -6.42 -21.20 -2.02
N GLU A 670 -7.22 -21.11 -0.97
CA GLU A 670 -8.45 -20.33 -0.94
C GLU A 670 -8.40 -19.34 0.23
N VAL A 671 -8.88 -18.12 -0.01
CA VAL A 671 -9.06 -17.08 1.01
C VAL A 671 -10.52 -17.06 1.44
N VAL A 672 -10.79 -17.68 2.57
CA VAL A 672 -12.15 -17.74 3.16
C VAL A 672 -12.36 -16.46 3.97
N GLN A 673 -13.32 -15.63 3.55
CA GLN A 673 -13.53 -14.26 4.04
C GLN A 673 -14.78 -14.22 4.95
N LEU A 674 -14.65 -13.60 6.12
CA LEU A 674 -15.75 -13.35 7.06
C LEU A 674 -16.15 -11.89 7.00
N TYR A 675 -17.44 -11.66 6.78
CA TYR A 675 -18.03 -10.31 6.86
C TYR A 675 -19.16 -10.27 7.88
N ILE A 676 -19.36 -9.10 8.48
CA ILE A 676 -20.47 -8.83 9.40
C ILE A 676 -21.26 -7.62 8.89
N GLY A 677 -22.58 -7.76 8.87
CA GLY A 677 -23.51 -6.68 8.58
C GLY A 677 -24.39 -6.39 9.78
N ASP A 678 -24.52 -5.13 10.11
CA ASP A 678 -25.42 -4.63 11.13
C ASP A 678 -26.66 -4.02 10.47
N PRO A 679 -27.82 -4.68 10.51
CA PRO A 679 -29.01 -4.19 9.83
C PRO A 679 -29.67 -3.00 10.53
N ALA A 680 -29.46 -2.80 11.84
CA ALA A 680 -30.10 -1.74 12.61
C ALA A 680 -29.20 -1.26 13.76
N ALA A 681 -28.69 -0.03 13.63
CA ALA A 681 -27.83 0.62 14.63
C ALA A 681 -28.25 2.10 14.77
N SER A 682 -27.67 2.81 15.74
CA SER A 682 -27.91 4.24 15.98
C SER A 682 -27.46 5.14 14.82
N ILE A 683 -26.62 4.62 13.90
CA ILE A 683 -26.24 5.25 12.63
C ILE A 683 -26.41 4.27 11.46
N SER A 684 -26.48 4.79 10.23
CA SER A 684 -26.48 3.92 9.03
C SER A 684 -25.13 3.21 8.90
N ARG A 685 -25.18 1.86 8.98
CA ARG A 685 -24.00 0.99 8.87
C ARG A 685 -23.77 0.52 7.42
N PRO A 686 -22.53 0.17 7.05
CA PRO A 686 -22.25 -0.54 5.80
C PRO A 686 -23.09 -1.81 5.66
N MET A 687 -23.40 -2.19 4.42
CA MET A 687 -24.13 -3.44 4.16
C MET A 687 -23.39 -4.67 4.74
N LYS A 688 -22.08 -4.65 4.68
CA LYS A 688 -21.17 -5.62 5.31
C LYS A 688 -19.78 -5.05 5.45
N GLU A 689 -19.01 -5.52 6.42
CA GLU A 689 -17.62 -5.14 6.68
C GLU A 689 -16.78 -6.40 6.84
N LEU A 690 -15.61 -6.46 6.23
CA LEU A 690 -14.64 -7.53 6.45
C LEU A 690 -14.15 -7.47 7.92
N LYS A 691 -14.20 -8.58 8.60
CA LYS A 691 -13.79 -8.69 10.01
C LYS A 691 -12.72 -9.77 10.24
N ASN A 692 -12.60 -10.73 9.30
CA ASN A 692 -11.55 -11.76 9.38
C ASN A 692 -11.41 -12.49 8.05
N PHE A 693 -10.34 -13.23 7.89
CA PHE A 693 -10.17 -14.22 6.84
C PHE A 693 -9.24 -15.35 7.28
N GLN A 694 -9.31 -16.47 6.56
CA GLN A 694 -8.31 -17.55 6.67
C GLN A 694 -7.88 -17.97 5.26
N LYS A 695 -6.58 -18.00 5.01
CA LYS A 695 -6.01 -18.56 3.80
C LYS A 695 -5.65 -20.02 4.05
N ILE A 696 -6.26 -20.92 3.28
CA ILE A 696 -6.12 -22.38 3.47
C ILE A 696 -5.63 -23.02 2.19
N SER A 697 -4.75 -24.03 2.29
CA SER A 697 -4.36 -24.89 1.17
C SER A 697 -5.10 -26.21 1.25
N LEU A 698 -5.67 -26.68 0.13
CA LEU A 698 -6.43 -27.93 0.01
C LEU A 698 -5.97 -28.72 -1.22
N LYS A 699 -5.73 -30.02 -1.02
CA LYS A 699 -5.49 -30.97 -2.10
C LYS A 699 -6.81 -31.32 -2.82
N PRO A 700 -6.76 -31.86 -4.04
CA PRO A 700 -7.96 -32.35 -4.72
C PRO A 700 -8.78 -33.27 -3.84
N GLY A 701 -10.08 -32.98 -3.69
CA GLY A 701 -11.02 -33.73 -2.86
C GLY A 701 -10.87 -33.48 -1.33
N GLU A 702 -9.87 -32.71 -0.89
CA GLU A 702 -9.71 -32.38 0.54
C GLU A 702 -10.79 -31.37 0.96
N SER A 703 -11.32 -31.60 2.17
CA SER A 703 -12.28 -30.72 2.83
C SER A 703 -11.74 -30.26 4.16
N ARG A 704 -11.96 -28.97 4.49
CA ARG A 704 -11.59 -28.39 5.77
C ARG A 704 -12.73 -27.57 6.37
N LYS A 705 -13.00 -27.78 7.64
CA LYS A 705 -13.87 -26.90 8.40
C LYS A 705 -13.09 -25.65 8.77
N VAL A 706 -13.52 -24.49 8.27
CA VAL A 706 -12.99 -23.17 8.61
C VAL A 706 -13.90 -22.56 9.66
N SER A 707 -13.34 -22.07 10.75
CA SER A 707 -14.11 -21.51 11.87
C SER A 707 -13.57 -20.15 12.26
N PHE A 708 -14.47 -19.21 12.49
CA PHE A 708 -14.17 -17.86 12.94
C PHE A 708 -14.79 -17.62 14.32
N THR A 709 -14.02 -17.04 15.22
CA THR A 709 -14.51 -16.54 16.49
C THR A 709 -14.90 -15.08 16.33
N ILE A 710 -16.12 -14.73 16.71
CA ILE A 710 -16.67 -13.38 16.68
C ILE A 710 -16.96 -12.96 18.10
N THR A 711 -16.56 -11.75 18.45
CA THR A 711 -16.72 -11.14 19.78
C THR A 711 -17.38 -9.77 19.65
N PRO A 712 -17.82 -9.12 20.74
CA PRO A 712 -18.31 -7.75 20.69
C PRO A 712 -17.32 -6.75 20.07
N GLU A 713 -16.00 -7.00 20.14
CA GLU A 713 -14.99 -6.15 19.52
C GLU A 713 -15.16 -6.08 17.98
N ASP A 714 -15.59 -7.18 17.36
CA ASP A 714 -15.85 -7.22 15.91
C ASP A 714 -17.12 -6.47 15.51
N LEU A 715 -18.01 -6.17 16.47
CA LEU A 715 -19.28 -5.47 16.27
C LEU A 715 -19.17 -3.96 16.50
N LYS A 716 -18.08 -3.50 17.13
CA LYS A 716 -17.91 -2.09 17.49
C LYS A 716 -17.80 -1.17 16.29
N PHE A 717 -18.29 0.04 16.49
CA PHE A 717 -18.22 1.16 15.57
C PHE A 717 -18.25 2.50 16.31
N TYR A 718 -17.87 3.56 15.66
CA TYR A 718 -18.03 4.91 16.18
C TYR A 718 -19.43 5.43 15.89
N ASN A 719 -20.19 5.74 16.94
CA ASN A 719 -21.55 6.30 16.86
C ASN A 719 -21.55 7.82 16.54
N SER A 720 -22.71 8.47 16.60
CA SER A 720 -22.83 9.90 16.32
C SER A 720 -22.11 10.80 17.34
N ALA A 721 -21.84 10.30 18.55
CA ALA A 721 -21.06 10.99 19.59
C ALA A 721 -19.55 10.68 19.48
N LEU A 722 -19.11 9.91 18.48
CA LEU A 722 -17.75 9.38 18.30
C LEU A 722 -17.30 8.48 19.45
N GLU A 723 -18.24 7.78 20.08
CA GLU A 723 -17.94 6.72 21.04
C GLU A 723 -17.76 5.39 20.30
N TYR A 724 -16.73 4.62 20.65
CA TYR A 724 -16.44 3.30 20.05
C TYR A 724 -17.17 2.21 20.81
N ILE A 725 -18.36 1.87 20.36
CA ILE A 725 -19.31 0.99 21.05
C ILE A 725 -19.85 -0.10 20.12
N TRP A 726 -20.42 -1.16 20.70
CA TRP A 726 -21.33 -2.06 20.03
C TRP A 726 -22.76 -1.86 20.58
N GLU A 727 -23.75 -2.18 19.77
CA GLU A 727 -25.17 -2.08 20.15
C GLU A 727 -25.82 -3.47 20.05
N PRO A 728 -26.75 -3.79 20.96
CA PRO A 728 -27.48 -5.06 20.88
C PRO A 728 -28.44 -5.06 19.68
N GLY A 729 -28.59 -6.21 19.04
CA GLY A 729 -29.44 -6.30 17.87
C GLY A 729 -29.24 -7.59 17.09
N LEU A 730 -29.84 -7.61 15.91
CA LEU A 730 -29.67 -8.67 14.92
C LEU A 730 -28.44 -8.36 14.08
N PHE A 731 -27.56 -9.35 13.88
CA PHE A 731 -26.40 -9.26 12.99
C PHE A 731 -26.50 -10.31 11.89
N ASN A 732 -26.09 -9.91 10.69
CA ASN A 732 -25.89 -10.82 9.57
C ASN A 732 -24.43 -11.23 9.51
N ILE A 733 -24.17 -12.53 9.53
CA ILE A 733 -22.84 -13.11 9.39
C ILE A 733 -22.74 -13.68 7.98
N TYR A 734 -21.65 -13.34 7.27
CA TYR A 734 -21.40 -13.80 5.92
C TYR A 734 -20.02 -14.46 5.84
N VAL A 735 -19.94 -15.62 5.18
CA VAL A 735 -18.66 -16.29 4.89
C VAL A 735 -18.63 -16.72 3.44
N GLY A 736 -17.56 -16.40 2.72
CA GLY A 736 -17.45 -16.79 1.32
C GLY A 736 -16.09 -16.49 0.69
N THR A 737 -16.06 -16.59 -0.62
CA THR A 737 -14.85 -16.43 -1.43
C THR A 737 -14.55 -14.95 -1.80
N ASN A 738 -15.56 -14.09 -1.75
CA ASN A 738 -15.44 -12.64 -2.02
C ASN A 738 -16.65 -11.91 -1.40
N SER A 739 -16.71 -10.58 -1.52
CA SER A 739 -17.78 -9.77 -0.91
C SER A 739 -19.19 -10.01 -1.51
N ARG A 740 -19.30 -10.59 -2.70
CA ARG A 740 -20.58 -10.93 -3.37
C ARG A 740 -20.99 -12.38 -3.12
N ASP A 741 -20.07 -13.31 -3.33
CA ASP A 741 -20.35 -14.75 -3.29
C ASP A 741 -20.12 -15.29 -1.87
N VAL A 742 -21.15 -15.17 -1.04
CA VAL A 742 -21.14 -15.51 0.40
C VAL A 742 -22.31 -16.39 0.80
N LYS A 743 -22.10 -17.23 1.82
CA LYS A 743 -23.16 -17.86 2.63
C LYS A 743 -23.52 -16.93 3.76
N SER A 744 -24.77 -16.90 4.19
CA SER A 744 -25.24 -16.01 5.24
C SER A 744 -26.01 -16.72 6.33
N ALA A 745 -25.91 -16.23 7.56
CA ALA A 745 -26.70 -16.65 8.71
C ALA A 745 -26.94 -15.44 9.63
N GLN A 746 -27.93 -15.54 10.52
CA GLN A 746 -28.27 -14.46 11.45
C GLN A 746 -28.08 -14.85 12.88
N VAL A 747 -27.67 -13.90 13.71
CA VAL A 747 -27.53 -14.06 15.16
C VAL A 747 -28.07 -12.82 15.88
N THR A 748 -28.73 -13.00 17.00
CA THR A 748 -29.12 -11.90 17.89
C THR A 748 -28.08 -11.74 18.99
N TRP A 749 -27.56 -10.55 19.18
CA TRP A 749 -26.65 -10.23 20.28
C TRP A 749 -27.34 -9.31 21.28
N ASN A 750 -27.50 -9.77 22.50
CA ASN A 750 -28.20 -9.07 23.58
C ASN A 750 -27.20 -8.48 24.59
N LYS A 751 -27.61 -7.41 25.30
CA LYS A 751 -26.85 -6.87 26.44
C LYS A 751 -26.80 -7.82 27.63
#